data_20d1bfe875c98e4486fb5f58a39f930e
#
_entry.id   20d1bfe875c98e4486fb5f58a39f930e
#
_cell.length_a   1.000
_cell.length_b   1.000
_cell.length_c   1.000
_cell.angle_alpha   90.00
_cell.angle_beta   90.00
_cell.angle_gamma   90.00
#
_symmetry.space_group_name_H-M   'P 1'
#
loop_
_entity.id
_entity.type
_entity.pdbx_description
1 polymer ?
#
loop_
_entity_poly.entity_id
_entity_poly.type
_entity_poly.pdbx_seq_one_letter_code
_entity_poly.pdbx_strand_id
1 'polypeptide(L)'
;VDHQNILLAAGVDQRGCLYAVGEFLRQISVRNGVLELPGQLEVRTAPAFEIRGTQVGQSDVAKNLAKVRDWTDKETQRVILDYALAGANIFSTGYGKKYDFLKSFGLMTQGEFGANTAAGKIPEAWEAKESIGRTGYVCLSVPEGKDYMLKLCDDYFRDRPAFDLVKFWGGDGGGCECDKCKPYGLTFIKTVEKMAEIIHKYHPETKIYFTNQKFDNADDNAIFSYLQEKPRDWLWAWGYGPGSDATSWQPGHRQTHRMDLFNYPGYGPYSLYPKEILHQLPPQQKLLYYNEITHWKYAQHAFIQMYPRADREGNLPPHWSHDIYERRPDQFLTMVYNRLTFYACPRNYFRVFNDLMPYGVGDITHSSGHHDHFNQWMWQRLLWAPRTTLDEVVNEYCRTWFGKEAAPLMAKALYLLEKNIEEQPGIPLPQKTGISEYYDLVRRAGPLMPKQTMDQDWLWRMYMQKGALDRYVQLSVEQQMQLQSRIEKRISTALKNDESLKAIEESLGWFELKDTPEMAAMKEEARVLGEESNRLFGDRNDGYFNLQHDFIGLGWLKRQLERARSARPRERRELLNMVVDYENPGEGGFYDNLGTYNPAPHVVAGYPYDHGQPYVSEMMSEGNRASQRSMHFTQNEEQGVTLHYTDLDPKATYQIRFTFVRPWYQDRYAPRMNQKCQSIYADDQLIAKNVELPFKMSDFFTYDIPAKATSDGDLTIRLEKAGDVARGDRVSVEQWRNSGGWGTLVSEVWLMKKK
;
A
#
# COMPACT_ATOMS: atom_id res chain seq x y z
N VAL A 1 26.33 38.10 38.62
CA VAL A 1 25.27 37.58 37.71
C VAL A 1 24.22 37.03 38.63
N ASP A 2 23.11 37.71 38.73
CA ASP A 2 21.96 37.29 39.54
C ASP A 2 21.53 35.88 39.15
N HIS A 3 21.09 35.08 40.12
CA HIS A 3 20.74 33.66 39.99
C HIS A 3 19.54 33.43 39.04
N GLN A 4 19.67 33.84 37.78
CA GLN A 4 18.67 33.52 36.74
C GLN A 4 19.04 32.17 36.13
N ASN A 5 18.08 31.26 36.10
CA ASN A 5 18.21 30.01 35.35
C ASN A 5 18.31 30.35 33.87
N ILE A 6 19.46 30.07 33.27
CA ILE A 6 19.70 30.30 31.85
C ILE A 6 19.58 28.96 31.12
N LEU A 7 18.76 28.93 30.08
CA LEU A 7 18.71 27.85 29.11
C LEU A 7 19.54 28.23 27.89
N LEU A 8 20.54 27.41 27.56
CA LEU A 8 21.36 27.58 26.36
C LEU A 8 20.99 26.51 25.32
N ALA A 9 20.43 26.92 24.19
CA ALA A 9 20.26 26.08 23.00
C ALA A 9 21.31 26.50 21.96
N ALA A 10 22.30 25.66 21.72
CA ALA A 10 23.43 25.95 20.85
C ALA A 10 23.57 24.90 19.74
N GLY A 11 23.99 25.32 18.57
CA GLY A 11 24.32 24.48 17.43
C GLY A 11 25.55 24.96 16.69
N VAL A 12 26.13 24.11 15.87
CA VAL A 12 27.31 24.44 15.04
C VAL A 12 26.95 25.43 13.92
N ASP A 13 25.68 25.38 13.47
CA ASP A 13 25.11 26.24 12.45
C ASP A 13 23.64 26.60 12.79
N GLN A 14 22.97 27.33 11.92
CA GLN A 14 21.55 27.71 12.11
C GLN A 14 20.64 26.50 12.31
N ARG A 15 20.85 25.41 11.55
CA ARG A 15 20.08 24.18 11.70
C ARG A 15 20.37 23.51 13.05
N GLY A 16 21.64 23.53 13.47
CA GLY A 16 22.03 23.02 14.78
C GLY A 16 21.30 23.74 15.92
N CYS A 17 21.11 25.07 15.81
CA CYS A 17 20.31 25.83 16.78
C CYS A 17 18.84 25.41 16.75
N LEU A 18 18.26 25.20 15.56
CA LEU A 18 16.89 24.70 15.40
C LEU A 18 16.71 23.33 16.06
N TYR A 19 17.65 22.42 15.86
CA TYR A 19 17.61 21.08 16.47
C TYR A 19 17.78 21.13 17.99
N ALA A 20 18.62 22.03 18.50
CA ALA A 20 18.76 22.25 19.95
C ALA A 20 17.44 22.75 20.56
N VAL A 21 16.71 23.61 19.87
CA VAL A 21 15.34 24.02 20.27
C VAL A 21 14.39 22.82 20.25
N GLY A 22 14.44 22.00 19.19
CA GLY A 22 13.64 20.78 19.09
C GLY A 22 13.91 19.81 20.23
N GLU A 23 15.18 19.61 20.58
CA GLU A 23 15.57 18.77 21.71
C GLU A 23 15.02 19.32 23.03
N PHE A 24 15.15 20.62 23.25
CA PHE A 24 14.59 21.28 24.43
C PHE A 24 13.08 21.09 24.50
N LEU A 25 12.33 21.33 23.41
CA LEU A 25 10.88 21.17 23.37
C LEU A 25 10.40 19.77 23.73
N ARG A 26 11.18 18.74 23.42
CA ARG A 26 10.87 17.35 23.80
C ARG A 26 11.14 17.05 25.29
N GLN A 27 11.94 17.85 25.96
CA GLN A 27 12.25 17.70 27.39
C GLN A 27 11.27 18.44 28.31
N ILE A 28 10.57 19.43 27.80
CA ILE A 28 9.59 20.18 28.60
C ILE A 28 8.25 19.45 28.68
N SER A 29 7.51 19.71 29.74
CA SER A 29 6.13 19.31 29.86
C SER A 29 5.27 20.51 30.28
N VAL A 30 3.99 20.47 29.95
CA VAL A 30 3.01 21.50 30.36
C VAL A 30 2.06 20.84 31.35
N ARG A 31 1.97 21.41 32.57
CA ARG A 31 1.04 20.97 33.59
C ARG A 31 0.26 22.18 34.11
N ASN A 32 -1.07 22.12 34.04
CA ASN A 32 -1.94 23.21 34.50
C ASN A 32 -1.56 24.58 33.92
N GLY A 33 -1.11 24.64 32.66
CA GLY A 33 -0.68 25.88 31.99
C GLY A 33 0.70 26.37 32.38
N VAL A 34 1.42 25.63 33.21
CA VAL A 34 2.80 25.95 33.62
C VAL A 34 3.78 25.02 32.87
N LEU A 35 4.87 25.61 32.35
CA LEU A 35 5.98 24.86 31.79
C LEU A 35 6.82 24.24 32.91
N GLU A 36 6.91 22.93 32.90
CA GLU A 36 7.80 22.17 33.79
C GLU A 36 9.09 21.83 33.04
N LEU A 37 10.21 22.19 33.62
CA LEU A 37 11.56 21.85 33.13
C LEU A 37 12.15 20.75 33.98
N PRO A 38 12.97 19.86 33.42
CA PRO A 38 13.82 18.99 34.20
C PRO A 38 14.75 19.83 35.10
N GLY A 39 15.00 19.37 36.32
CA GLY A 39 15.81 20.10 37.28
C GLY A 39 17.26 20.32 36.80
N GLN A 40 17.77 19.47 35.98
CA GLN A 40 19.05 19.62 35.26
C GLN A 40 18.85 19.09 33.83
N LEU A 41 19.26 19.87 32.85
CA LEU A 41 19.22 19.52 31.46
C LEU A 41 20.58 19.76 30.81
N GLU A 42 21.26 18.69 30.43
CA GLU A 42 22.46 18.74 29.60
C GLU A 42 22.32 17.68 28.51
N VAL A 43 22.15 18.12 27.27
CA VAL A 43 22.04 17.26 26.11
C VAL A 43 23.10 17.66 25.09
N ARG A 44 23.89 16.68 24.65
CA ARG A 44 24.82 16.81 23.54
C ARG A 44 24.53 15.72 22.53
N THR A 45 24.13 16.10 21.35
CA THR A 45 23.70 15.15 20.30
C THR A 45 24.08 15.64 18.91
N ALA A 46 24.23 14.70 17.99
CA ALA A 46 24.46 14.97 16.57
C ALA A 46 23.74 13.92 15.74
N PRO A 47 23.30 14.25 14.51
CA PRO A 47 22.61 13.31 13.65
C PRO A 47 23.54 12.20 13.16
N ALA A 48 23.01 10.97 13.07
CA ALA A 48 23.74 9.82 12.55
C ALA A 48 23.75 9.78 11.02
N PHE A 49 22.69 10.23 10.38
CA PHE A 49 22.56 10.22 8.91
C PHE A 49 22.70 11.62 8.33
N GLU A 50 23.36 11.71 7.15
CA GLU A 50 23.59 12.98 6.44
C GLU A 50 22.27 13.58 5.96
N ILE A 51 21.41 12.77 5.33
CA ILE A 51 20.14 13.18 4.77
C ILE A 51 18.99 12.65 5.62
N ARG A 52 18.14 13.57 6.05
CA ARG A 52 16.96 13.28 6.89
C ARG A 52 15.83 14.17 6.43
N GLY A 53 14.90 13.63 5.67
CA GLY A 53 13.90 14.48 5.05
C GLY A 53 12.60 13.79 4.69
N THR A 54 11.71 14.59 4.15
CA THR A 54 10.42 14.13 3.67
C THR A 54 9.87 15.03 2.58
N GLN A 55 9.04 14.45 1.73
CA GLN A 55 8.20 15.17 0.80
C GLN A 55 6.96 15.67 1.55
N VAL A 56 7.03 16.86 2.11
CA VAL A 56 5.88 17.44 2.81
C VAL A 56 4.91 18.08 1.80
N GLY A 57 3.68 17.65 1.84
CA GLY A 57 2.62 18.24 1.03
C GLY A 57 1.29 17.55 1.21
N GLN A 58 0.23 18.26 0.93
CA GLN A 58 -1.10 17.71 0.83
C GLN A 58 -1.30 17.20 -0.60
N SER A 59 -1.51 15.89 -0.75
CA SER A 59 -1.69 15.32 -2.08
C SER A 59 -3.06 15.67 -2.69
N ASP A 60 -3.13 15.74 -4.02
CA ASP A 60 -4.42 15.89 -4.72
C ASP A 60 -5.37 14.71 -4.43
N VAL A 61 -4.81 13.54 -4.12
CA VAL A 61 -5.60 12.37 -3.72
C VAL A 61 -6.30 12.64 -2.38
N ALA A 62 -5.61 13.22 -1.39
CA ALA A 62 -6.22 13.61 -0.12
C ALA A 62 -7.36 14.60 -0.32
N LYS A 63 -7.15 15.62 -1.15
CA LYS A 63 -8.15 16.63 -1.47
C LYS A 63 -9.39 16.02 -2.13
N ASN A 64 -9.18 15.15 -3.09
CA ASN A 64 -10.27 14.57 -3.89
C ASN A 64 -11.05 13.47 -3.15
N LEU A 65 -10.36 12.59 -2.43
CA LEU A 65 -10.99 11.47 -1.73
C LEU A 65 -11.53 11.89 -0.34
N ALA A 66 -10.69 12.49 0.48
CA ALA A 66 -11.07 12.88 1.83
C ALA A 66 -11.77 14.24 1.89
N LYS A 67 -11.89 14.95 0.76
CA LYS A 67 -12.53 16.28 0.68
C LYS A 67 -12.01 17.27 1.74
N VAL A 68 -10.71 17.22 1.97
CA VAL A 68 -10.04 18.14 2.89
C VAL A 68 -9.79 19.48 2.20
N ARG A 69 -9.82 20.56 2.96
CA ARG A 69 -9.45 21.87 2.44
C ARG A 69 -7.94 21.98 2.19
N ASP A 70 -7.56 22.92 1.37
CA ASP A 70 -6.14 23.23 1.15
C ASP A 70 -5.47 23.72 2.43
N TRP A 71 -4.22 23.32 2.63
CA TRP A 71 -3.39 23.90 3.67
C TRP A 71 -3.05 25.34 3.35
N THR A 72 -3.07 26.17 4.37
CA THR A 72 -2.52 27.52 4.31
C THR A 72 -0.99 27.49 4.31
N ASP A 73 -0.36 28.60 3.91
CA ASP A 73 1.10 28.74 4.02
C ASP A 73 1.58 28.48 5.46
N LYS A 74 0.83 28.94 6.47
CA LYS A 74 1.17 28.73 7.89
C LYS A 74 1.13 27.24 8.29
N GLU A 75 0.16 26.50 7.80
CA GLU A 75 0.05 25.07 8.07
C GLU A 75 1.19 24.29 7.40
N THR A 76 1.51 24.63 6.16
CA THR A 76 2.68 24.08 5.46
C THR A 76 3.98 24.36 6.23
N GLN A 77 4.16 25.59 6.68
CA GLN A 77 5.31 25.98 7.49
C GLN A 77 5.37 25.23 8.81
N ARG A 78 4.23 25.05 9.47
CA ARG A 78 4.14 24.29 10.72
C ARG A 78 4.56 22.84 10.53
N VAL A 79 4.06 22.16 9.50
CA VAL A 79 4.48 20.76 9.20
C VAL A 79 5.98 20.65 8.97
N ILE A 80 6.54 21.60 8.23
CA ILE A 80 8.00 21.64 8.01
C ILE A 80 8.72 21.76 9.34
N LEU A 81 8.30 22.69 10.21
CA LEU A 81 8.93 22.88 11.53
C LEU A 81 8.74 21.67 12.44
N ASP A 82 7.57 21.04 12.45
CA ASP A 82 7.30 19.84 13.26
C ASP A 82 8.30 18.72 12.95
N TYR A 83 8.58 18.49 11.66
CA TYR A 83 9.58 17.49 11.26
C TYR A 83 11.03 18.00 11.37
N ALA A 84 11.29 19.27 11.12
CA ALA A 84 12.62 19.84 11.31
C ALA A 84 13.03 19.80 12.78
N LEU A 85 12.14 20.16 13.71
CA LEU A 85 12.36 20.04 15.15
C LEU A 85 12.54 18.59 15.60
N ALA A 86 12.00 17.61 14.88
CA ALA A 86 12.25 16.19 15.08
C ALA A 86 13.61 15.71 14.52
N GLY A 87 14.29 16.54 13.70
CA GLY A 87 15.61 16.25 13.16
C GLY A 87 15.74 16.26 11.65
N ALA A 88 14.64 16.51 10.89
CA ALA A 88 14.72 16.62 9.43
C ALA A 88 15.56 17.82 8.99
N ASN A 89 16.35 17.64 7.93
CA ASN A 89 17.20 18.70 7.38
C ASN A 89 16.88 19.06 5.93
N ILE A 90 16.07 18.27 5.23
CA ILE A 90 15.76 18.48 3.81
C ILE A 90 14.28 18.24 3.50
N PHE A 91 13.74 19.04 2.60
CA PHE A 91 12.36 18.90 2.16
C PHE A 91 12.23 19.07 0.65
N SER A 92 11.39 18.24 0.01
CA SER A 92 11.06 18.41 -1.40
C SER A 92 10.22 19.67 -1.61
N THR A 93 10.59 20.48 -2.60
CA THR A 93 9.90 21.71 -2.92
C THR A 93 10.14 22.14 -4.38
N GLY A 94 9.19 22.86 -4.96
CA GLY A 94 9.44 23.75 -6.09
C GLY A 94 9.91 25.13 -5.62
N TYR A 95 10.17 26.04 -6.55
CA TYR A 95 10.42 27.43 -6.25
C TYR A 95 9.17 28.15 -5.71
N GLY A 96 9.39 29.16 -4.87
CA GLY A 96 8.33 29.96 -4.26
C GLY A 96 8.37 29.97 -2.73
N LYS A 97 7.26 30.34 -2.10
CA LYS A 97 7.18 30.57 -0.64
C LYS A 97 7.71 29.45 0.24
N LYS A 98 7.48 28.20 -0.15
CA LYS A 98 8.00 27.04 0.58
C LYS A 98 9.52 26.95 0.51
N TYR A 99 10.09 27.21 -0.67
CA TYR A 99 11.55 27.27 -0.86
C TYR A 99 12.15 28.38 0.03
N ASP A 100 11.62 29.59 -0.05
CA ASP A 100 12.10 30.75 0.72
C ASP A 100 12.03 30.50 2.22
N PHE A 101 10.95 29.87 2.68
CA PHE A 101 10.77 29.50 4.08
C PHE A 101 11.83 28.50 4.54
N LEU A 102 12.10 27.45 3.76
CA LEU A 102 13.12 26.45 4.08
C LEU A 102 14.49 27.09 4.22
N LYS A 103 14.85 27.91 3.24
CA LYS A 103 16.14 28.62 3.24
C LYS A 103 16.29 29.61 4.40
N SER A 104 15.20 30.24 4.86
CA SER A 104 15.24 31.14 6.02
C SER A 104 15.64 30.48 7.33
N PHE A 105 15.44 29.15 7.44
CA PHE A 105 15.89 28.33 8.57
C PHE A 105 17.21 27.56 8.30
N GLY A 106 17.85 27.81 7.16
CA GLY A 106 19.04 27.07 6.74
C GLY A 106 18.75 25.61 6.37
N LEU A 107 17.47 25.24 6.17
CA LEU A 107 17.09 23.91 5.75
C LEU A 107 17.44 23.67 4.29
N MET A 108 17.76 22.43 3.96
CA MET A 108 18.08 22.00 2.60
C MET A 108 16.82 21.82 1.78
N THR A 109 16.97 22.00 0.48
CA THR A 109 15.88 21.90 -0.50
C THR A 109 16.17 20.81 -1.53
N GLN A 110 15.16 20.00 -1.85
CA GLN A 110 15.20 19.08 -2.96
C GLN A 110 14.27 19.54 -4.06
N GLY A 111 14.81 19.76 -5.25
CA GLY A 111 14.05 19.90 -6.48
C GLY A 111 13.87 18.56 -7.19
N GLU A 112 12.87 18.47 -8.04
CA GLU A 112 12.61 17.29 -8.86
C GLU A 112 12.51 17.66 -10.33
N PHE A 113 13.08 16.82 -11.19
CA PHE A 113 13.00 17.00 -12.63
C PHE A 113 12.84 15.66 -13.34
N GLY A 114 11.86 15.56 -14.24
CA GLY A 114 11.63 14.37 -15.05
C GLY A 114 12.52 14.38 -16.30
N ALA A 115 13.36 13.38 -16.48
CA ALA A 115 14.28 13.33 -17.62
C ALA A 115 13.57 13.33 -18.99
N ASN A 116 12.33 12.83 -19.05
CA ASN A 116 11.53 12.76 -20.27
C ASN A 116 10.07 13.21 -20.09
N THR A 117 9.77 13.92 -19.01
CA THR A 117 8.42 14.44 -18.78
C THR A 117 8.26 15.82 -19.38
N ALA A 118 7.40 15.97 -20.37
CA ALA A 118 7.18 17.24 -21.05
C ALA A 118 6.42 18.26 -20.18
N ALA A 119 6.71 19.54 -20.37
CA ALA A 119 5.98 20.65 -19.76
C ALA A 119 4.80 21.10 -20.65
N GLY A 120 3.96 20.15 -21.08
CA GLY A 120 2.80 20.45 -21.92
C GLY A 120 2.66 19.52 -23.12
N LYS A 121 1.85 19.91 -24.10
CA LYS A 121 1.60 19.10 -25.29
C LYS A 121 2.83 19.09 -26.20
N ILE A 122 3.23 17.92 -26.62
CA ILE A 122 4.36 17.69 -27.54
C ILE A 122 3.87 17.14 -28.88
N PRO A 123 4.67 17.25 -29.97
CA PRO A 123 4.39 16.57 -31.22
C PRO A 123 4.30 15.04 -31.03
N GLU A 124 3.36 14.40 -31.71
CA GLU A 124 3.17 12.96 -31.68
C GLU A 124 4.45 12.18 -32.06
N ALA A 125 5.23 12.72 -33.01
CA ALA A 125 6.51 12.15 -33.44
C ALA A 125 7.56 12.09 -32.33
N TRP A 126 7.40 12.87 -31.26
CA TRP A 126 8.29 12.87 -30.08
C TRP A 126 7.79 12.04 -28.94
N GLU A 127 6.54 11.56 -28.99
CA GLU A 127 5.97 10.80 -27.89
C GLU A 127 6.71 9.48 -27.65
N ALA A 128 6.99 9.23 -26.41
CA ALA A 128 7.56 7.96 -25.98
C ALA A 128 6.54 6.83 -26.17
N LYS A 129 7.02 5.68 -26.62
CA LYS A 129 6.25 4.43 -26.58
C LYS A 129 6.22 3.91 -25.15
N GLU A 130 5.35 4.48 -24.35
CA GLU A 130 5.27 4.23 -22.92
C GLU A 130 4.37 3.02 -22.66
N SER A 131 4.80 2.15 -21.75
CA SER A 131 4.23 0.83 -21.55
C SER A 131 2.76 0.80 -21.09
N ILE A 132 2.30 1.82 -20.40
CA ILE A 132 0.90 1.91 -19.96
C ILE A 132 0.09 2.93 -20.76
N GLY A 133 0.66 3.46 -21.85
CA GLY A 133 -0.02 4.35 -22.79
C GLY A 133 -0.37 5.71 -22.20
N ARG A 134 0.41 6.23 -21.28
CA ARG A 134 0.31 7.61 -20.84
C ARG A 134 0.90 8.53 -21.91
N THR A 135 0.39 9.75 -21.99
CA THR A 135 0.88 10.80 -22.88
C THR A 135 1.73 11.81 -22.13
N GLY A 136 2.49 12.61 -22.84
CA GLY A 136 3.31 13.67 -22.25
C GLY A 136 4.73 13.23 -21.87
N TYR A 137 5.16 12.05 -22.30
CA TYR A 137 6.53 11.58 -22.17
C TYR A 137 7.26 11.69 -23.51
N VAL A 138 8.47 12.22 -23.47
CA VAL A 138 9.31 12.43 -24.65
C VAL A 138 10.18 11.22 -24.91
N CYS A 139 10.24 10.76 -26.16
CA CYS A 139 11.19 9.76 -26.59
C CYS A 139 12.59 10.38 -26.71
N LEU A 140 13.49 10.04 -25.80
CA LEU A 140 14.85 10.60 -25.74
C LEU A 140 15.78 10.12 -26.86
N SER A 141 15.35 9.18 -27.70
CA SER A 141 16.06 8.79 -28.93
C SER A 141 15.68 9.61 -30.13
N VAL A 142 14.66 10.48 -30.04
CA VAL A 142 14.31 11.48 -31.05
C VAL A 142 15.12 12.73 -30.75
N PRO A 143 16.04 13.17 -31.69
CA PRO A 143 16.95 14.27 -31.40
C PRO A 143 16.24 15.55 -30.97
N GLU A 144 15.22 15.98 -31.73
CA GLU A 144 14.45 17.20 -31.44
C GLU A 144 13.71 17.12 -30.10
N GLY A 145 13.19 15.92 -29.74
CA GLY A 145 12.57 15.67 -28.44
C GLY A 145 13.59 15.75 -27.32
N LYS A 146 14.77 15.18 -27.50
CA LYS A 146 15.87 15.29 -26.52
C LYS A 146 16.34 16.73 -26.35
N ASP A 147 16.54 17.46 -27.45
CA ASP A 147 16.95 18.86 -27.40
C ASP A 147 15.92 19.74 -26.70
N TYR A 148 14.63 19.47 -26.93
CA TYR A 148 13.54 20.08 -26.16
C TYR A 148 13.67 19.84 -24.66
N MET A 149 13.94 18.61 -24.22
CA MET A 149 14.12 18.28 -22.80
C MET A 149 15.34 18.95 -22.18
N LEU A 150 16.47 19.00 -22.91
CA LEU A 150 17.67 19.72 -22.48
C LEU A 150 17.43 21.24 -22.37
N LYS A 151 16.73 21.80 -23.34
CA LYS A 151 16.32 23.21 -23.26
C LYS A 151 15.37 23.49 -22.10
N LEU A 152 14.41 22.59 -21.84
CA LEU A 152 13.50 22.73 -20.71
C LEU A 152 14.27 22.71 -19.38
N CYS A 153 15.29 21.86 -19.26
CA CYS A 153 16.18 21.81 -18.11
C CYS A 153 16.97 23.12 -17.95
N ASP A 154 17.57 23.63 -19.04
CA ASP A 154 18.32 24.90 -19.04
C ASP A 154 17.41 26.06 -18.61
N ASP A 155 16.23 26.17 -19.20
CA ASP A 155 15.25 27.23 -18.88
C ASP A 155 14.70 27.12 -17.44
N TYR A 156 14.65 25.91 -16.88
CA TYR A 156 14.17 25.69 -15.52
C TYR A 156 15.20 26.11 -14.46
N PHE A 157 16.49 25.88 -14.68
CA PHE A 157 17.53 26.14 -13.69
C PHE A 157 18.27 27.47 -13.90
N ARG A 158 18.24 28.01 -15.11
CA ARG A 158 18.84 29.32 -15.39
C ARG A 158 18.16 30.40 -14.56
N ASP A 159 18.92 31.35 -14.05
CA ASP A 159 18.44 32.53 -13.32
C ASP A 159 17.57 32.25 -12.09
N ARG A 160 17.67 31.04 -11.54
CA ARG A 160 16.95 30.64 -10.31
C ARG A 160 17.91 30.25 -9.21
N PRO A 161 17.49 30.31 -7.91
CA PRO A 161 18.33 29.85 -6.81
C PRO A 161 18.57 28.34 -6.86
N ALA A 162 19.73 27.90 -6.32
CA ALA A 162 20.10 26.50 -6.32
C ALA A 162 19.26 25.66 -5.35
N PHE A 163 18.87 24.47 -5.77
CA PHE A 163 18.52 23.41 -4.84
C PHE A 163 19.78 22.75 -4.29
N ASP A 164 19.71 22.27 -3.05
CA ASP A 164 20.82 21.48 -2.46
C ASP A 164 20.90 20.08 -3.10
N LEU A 165 19.74 19.48 -3.41
CA LEU A 165 19.62 18.23 -4.16
C LEU A 165 18.65 18.39 -5.33
N VAL A 166 18.94 17.71 -6.43
CA VAL A 166 17.99 17.51 -7.55
C VAL A 166 17.80 16.02 -7.79
N LYS A 167 16.54 15.58 -7.76
CA LYS A 167 16.10 14.23 -8.07
C LYS A 167 15.67 14.12 -9.52
N PHE A 168 16.28 13.19 -10.24
CA PHE A 168 15.76 12.71 -11.51
C PHE A 168 14.99 11.40 -11.31
N TRP A 169 13.73 11.39 -11.63
CA TRP A 169 12.91 10.21 -11.43
C TRP A 169 12.63 9.48 -12.74
N GLY A 170 12.75 8.15 -12.70
CA GLY A 170 12.43 7.26 -13.81
C GLY A 170 10.94 7.23 -14.16
N GLY A 171 10.13 7.73 -13.25
CA GLY A 171 8.71 8.01 -13.42
C GLY A 171 7.79 6.80 -13.37
N ASP A 172 6.54 7.08 -13.11
CA ASP A 172 5.46 6.08 -13.13
C ASP A 172 5.20 5.55 -14.55
N GLY A 173 5.60 6.26 -15.56
CA GLY A 173 5.40 5.93 -16.96
C GLY A 173 6.37 4.89 -17.52
N GLY A 174 7.46 4.60 -16.84
CA GLY A 174 8.41 3.56 -17.26
C GLY A 174 9.32 3.92 -18.44
N GLY A 175 9.35 5.14 -18.93
CA GLY A 175 10.28 5.60 -19.97
C GLY A 175 9.79 5.35 -21.40
N CYS A 176 10.61 4.77 -22.28
CA CYS A 176 10.28 4.53 -23.68
C CYS A 176 10.62 3.10 -24.13
N GLU A 177 9.65 2.43 -24.74
CA GLU A 177 9.75 1.05 -25.21
C GLU A 177 10.25 0.91 -26.67
N CYS A 178 10.65 2.00 -27.33
CA CYS A 178 11.15 1.89 -28.70
C CYS A 178 12.55 1.24 -28.74
N ASP A 179 12.88 0.57 -29.85
CA ASP A 179 14.14 -0.17 -30.01
C ASP A 179 15.39 0.71 -29.85
N LYS A 180 15.29 2.01 -30.21
CA LYS A 180 16.39 2.96 -30.06
C LYS A 180 16.65 3.39 -28.62
N CYS A 181 15.62 3.31 -27.73
CA CYS A 181 15.76 3.65 -26.32
C CYS A 181 16.20 2.45 -25.45
N LYS A 182 16.06 1.22 -25.96
CA LYS A 182 16.37 0.03 -25.18
C LYS A 182 17.87 -0.26 -25.10
N PRO A 183 18.42 -0.63 -23.93
CA PRO A 183 17.77 -0.53 -22.61
C PRO A 183 17.56 0.94 -22.23
N TYR A 184 16.35 1.27 -21.75
CA TYR A 184 16.00 2.67 -21.47
C TYR A 184 16.87 3.28 -20.37
N GLY A 185 17.28 2.49 -19.39
CA GLY A 185 18.19 2.92 -18.33
C GLY A 185 19.46 3.61 -18.86
N LEU A 186 20.04 3.08 -19.94
CA LEU A 186 21.21 3.69 -20.58
C LEU A 186 20.87 5.04 -21.25
N THR A 187 19.74 5.10 -21.95
CA THR A 187 19.27 6.33 -22.59
C THR A 187 18.93 7.40 -21.55
N PHE A 188 18.30 6.99 -20.46
CA PHE A 188 17.98 7.83 -19.32
C PHE A 188 19.25 8.42 -18.68
N ILE A 189 20.19 7.56 -18.23
CA ILE A 189 21.36 8.05 -17.47
C ILE A 189 22.27 8.95 -18.30
N LYS A 190 22.43 8.67 -19.60
CA LYS A 190 23.17 9.55 -20.53
C LYS A 190 22.49 10.90 -20.73
N THR A 191 21.17 10.95 -20.68
CA THR A 191 20.43 12.21 -20.77
C THR A 191 20.51 12.98 -19.46
N VAL A 192 20.38 12.28 -18.32
CA VAL A 192 20.56 12.88 -16.99
C VAL A 192 21.98 13.46 -16.83
N GLU A 193 23.03 12.81 -17.34
CA GLU A 193 24.39 13.38 -17.34
C GLU A 193 24.44 14.74 -18.08
N LYS A 194 23.78 14.85 -19.24
CA LYS A 194 23.71 16.14 -19.98
C LYS A 194 22.91 17.20 -19.23
N MET A 195 21.84 16.80 -18.55
CA MET A 195 21.07 17.70 -17.70
C MET A 195 21.87 18.12 -16.47
N ALA A 196 22.66 17.21 -15.90
CA ALA A 196 23.56 17.51 -14.80
C ALA A 196 24.64 18.54 -15.19
N GLU A 197 25.23 18.42 -16.39
CA GLU A 197 26.17 19.43 -16.94
C GLU A 197 25.48 20.82 -17.01
N ILE A 198 24.22 20.88 -17.44
CA ILE A 198 23.44 22.13 -17.51
C ILE A 198 23.18 22.67 -16.09
N ILE A 199 22.79 21.82 -15.13
CA ILE A 199 22.54 22.24 -13.75
C ILE A 199 23.81 22.77 -13.13
N HIS A 200 24.93 22.03 -13.24
CA HIS A 200 26.21 22.42 -12.64
C HIS A 200 26.81 23.67 -13.28
N LYS A 201 26.45 24.03 -14.51
CA LYS A 201 26.79 25.30 -15.11
C LYS A 201 26.26 26.49 -14.30
N TYR A 202 25.07 26.36 -13.71
CA TYR A 202 24.42 27.41 -12.90
C TYR A 202 24.59 27.19 -11.42
N HIS A 203 24.62 25.93 -10.97
CA HIS A 203 24.59 25.49 -9.59
C HIS A 203 25.62 24.39 -9.33
N PRO A 204 26.92 24.72 -9.28
CA PRO A 204 28.01 23.73 -9.22
C PRO A 204 27.97 22.84 -7.97
N GLU A 205 27.41 23.32 -6.86
CA GLU A 205 27.35 22.59 -5.59
C GLU A 205 26.10 21.70 -5.44
N THR A 206 25.17 21.76 -6.38
CA THR A 206 23.94 20.95 -6.33
C THR A 206 24.25 19.47 -6.48
N LYS A 207 23.88 18.67 -5.48
CA LYS A 207 24.01 17.20 -5.54
C LYS A 207 22.90 16.63 -6.40
N ILE A 208 23.26 15.73 -7.31
CA ILE A 208 22.32 15.10 -8.24
C ILE A 208 22.19 13.62 -7.91
N TYR A 209 20.96 13.15 -7.87
CA TYR A 209 20.64 11.73 -7.76
C TYR A 209 19.47 11.36 -8.68
N PHE A 210 19.31 10.07 -8.95
CA PHE A 210 18.18 9.56 -9.73
C PHE A 210 17.54 8.38 -9.01
N THR A 211 16.31 8.07 -9.38
CA THR A 211 15.62 6.85 -8.97
C THR A 211 15.36 5.96 -10.19
N ASN A 212 15.51 4.66 -10.00
CA ASN A 212 15.26 3.67 -11.04
C ASN A 212 13.84 3.09 -10.97
N GLN A 213 12.90 3.86 -10.47
CA GLN A 213 11.52 3.42 -10.31
C GLN A 213 11.00 2.78 -11.60
N LYS A 214 10.59 1.52 -11.50
CA LYS A 214 10.06 0.72 -12.60
C LYS A 214 11.01 0.46 -13.78
N PHE A 215 12.29 0.60 -13.59
CA PHE A 215 13.29 0.08 -14.52
C PHE A 215 13.42 -1.44 -14.36
N ASP A 216 13.82 -2.10 -15.41
CA ASP A 216 14.08 -3.54 -15.37
C ASP A 216 15.56 -3.86 -15.13
N ASN A 217 15.87 -5.15 -14.96
CA ASN A 217 17.26 -5.60 -14.75
C ASN A 217 18.21 -5.18 -15.89
N ALA A 218 17.74 -5.15 -17.14
CA ALA A 218 18.56 -4.73 -18.25
C ALA A 218 18.86 -3.23 -18.20
N ASP A 219 17.88 -2.44 -17.77
CA ASP A 219 18.05 -1.00 -17.55
C ASP A 219 19.08 -0.73 -16.44
N ASP A 220 18.93 -1.39 -15.28
CA ASP A 220 19.82 -1.21 -14.15
C ASP A 220 21.25 -1.70 -14.47
N ASN A 221 21.39 -2.85 -15.12
CA ASN A 221 22.69 -3.36 -15.55
C ASN A 221 23.38 -2.43 -16.54
N ALA A 222 22.63 -1.82 -17.45
CA ALA A 222 23.17 -0.84 -18.38
C ALA A 222 23.63 0.44 -17.65
N ILE A 223 22.91 0.87 -16.63
CA ILE A 223 23.32 2.00 -15.78
C ILE A 223 24.59 1.65 -14.99
N PHE A 224 24.64 0.47 -14.34
CA PHE A 224 25.85 0.05 -13.61
C PHE A 224 27.08 0.00 -14.53
N SER A 225 26.94 -0.63 -15.68
CA SER A 225 28.03 -0.68 -16.68
C SER A 225 28.50 0.72 -17.06
N TYR A 226 27.55 1.62 -17.33
CA TYR A 226 27.84 3.01 -17.69
C TYR A 226 28.56 3.77 -16.57
N LEU A 227 28.18 3.56 -15.30
CA LEU A 227 28.80 4.21 -14.16
C LEU A 227 30.20 3.65 -13.87
N GLN A 228 30.46 2.38 -14.18
CA GLN A 228 31.74 1.71 -13.96
C GLN A 228 32.79 1.99 -15.06
N GLU A 229 32.38 2.45 -16.26
CA GLU A 229 33.30 2.74 -17.38
C GLU A 229 34.36 3.81 -17.02
N LYS A 230 33.95 4.84 -16.31
CA LYS A 230 34.81 5.95 -15.86
C LYS A 230 34.16 6.67 -14.67
N PRO A 231 34.93 7.46 -13.88
CA PRO A 231 34.37 8.31 -12.84
C PRO A 231 33.29 9.25 -13.36
N ARG A 232 32.18 9.38 -12.63
CA ARG A 232 31.00 10.20 -12.93
C ARG A 232 30.70 11.13 -11.78
N ASP A 233 31.55 12.12 -11.56
CA ASP A 233 31.48 13.00 -10.37
C ASP A 233 30.22 13.86 -10.33
N TRP A 234 29.49 13.97 -11.43
CA TRP A 234 28.22 14.67 -11.50
C TRP A 234 27.10 13.95 -10.74
N LEU A 235 27.20 12.62 -10.58
CA LEU A 235 26.21 11.80 -9.87
C LEU A 235 26.64 11.58 -8.43
N TRP A 236 25.83 12.05 -7.48
CA TRP A 236 26.08 11.87 -6.07
C TRP A 236 25.53 10.58 -5.51
N ALA A 237 24.28 10.21 -5.90
CA ALA A 237 23.64 8.99 -5.36
C ALA A 237 22.70 8.30 -6.32
N TRP A 238 22.47 7.04 -6.05
CA TRP A 238 21.35 6.24 -6.55
C TRP A 238 20.23 6.28 -5.52
N GLY A 239 19.02 6.65 -5.92
CA GLY A 239 17.84 6.68 -5.07
C GLY A 239 17.11 5.34 -5.09
N TYR A 240 16.90 4.75 -3.91
CA TYR A 240 16.15 3.51 -3.75
C TYR A 240 14.84 3.78 -3.01
N GLY A 241 13.75 3.33 -3.59
CA GLY A 241 12.41 3.48 -3.02
C GLY A 241 11.36 2.68 -3.80
N PRO A 242 10.10 3.14 -3.84
CA PRO A 242 9.03 2.43 -4.52
C PRO A 242 9.35 2.08 -5.96
N GLY A 243 9.26 0.80 -6.29
CA GLY A 243 9.52 0.31 -7.63
C GLY A 243 10.98 0.36 -8.08
N SER A 244 11.91 0.57 -7.16
CA SER A 244 13.35 0.61 -7.43
C SER A 244 13.98 -0.76 -7.58
N ASP A 245 13.34 -1.80 -7.15
CA ASP A 245 13.80 -3.14 -7.48
C ASP A 245 13.62 -3.38 -8.97
N ALA A 246 14.55 -4.09 -9.56
CA ALA A 246 14.51 -4.47 -10.96
C ALA A 246 13.30 -5.35 -11.35
N THR A 247 12.38 -5.52 -10.46
CA THR A 247 11.12 -6.23 -10.65
C THR A 247 9.99 -5.24 -10.77
N SER A 248 9.48 -5.03 -11.96
CA SER A 248 8.26 -4.26 -12.14
C SER A 248 7.05 -5.13 -11.81
N TRP A 249 6.16 -4.59 -11.01
CA TRP A 249 4.90 -5.24 -10.68
C TRP A 249 3.78 -4.88 -11.66
N GLN A 250 3.96 -3.79 -12.40
CA GLN A 250 2.93 -3.36 -13.33
C GLN A 250 3.01 -4.16 -14.62
N PRO A 251 2.01 -4.91 -14.94
CA PRO A 251 1.90 -5.56 -16.22
C PRO A 251 1.96 -4.52 -17.33
N GLY A 252 2.68 -4.82 -18.38
CA GLY A 252 2.94 -3.88 -19.47
C GLY A 252 4.08 -2.90 -19.21
N HIS A 253 4.62 -2.83 -18.00
CA HIS A 253 5.95 -2.32 -17.77
C HIS A 253 6.99 -3.31 -18.30
N ARG A 254 8.22 -2.87 -18.38
CA ARG A 254 9.33 -3.72 -18.75
C ARG A 254 9.39 -4.89 -17.82
N GLN A 255 9.14 -6.04 -18.39
CA GLN A 255 9.05 -7.25 -17.61
C GLN A 255 10.44 -7.73 -17.24
N THR A 256 10.58 -8.00 -15.96
CA THR A 256 11.71 -8.73 -15.44
C THR A 256 11.26 -10.13 -15.07
N HIS A 257 12.19 -11.03 -14.93
CA HIS A 257 11.93 -12.40 -14.49
C HIS A 257 11.30 -12.51 -13.11
N ARG A 258 11.12 -11.37 -12.43
CA ARG A 258 10.69 -11.35 -11.04
C ARG A 258 9.51 -10.48 -10.75
N MET A 259 8.88 -10.01 -11.79
CA MET A 259 7.63 -9.29 -11.70
C MET A 259 6.56 -10.04 -10.92
N ASP A 260 6.66 -11.29 -11.01
CA ASP A 260 5.83 -12.35 -10.50
C ASP A 260 5.97 -12.61 -9.02
N LEU A 261 7.15 -12.48 -8.47
CA LEU A 261 7.38 -12.79 -7.08
C LEU A 261 6.68 -11.81 -6.13
N PHE A 262 6.36 -10.62 -6.65
CA PHE A 262 5.78 -9.58 -5.81
C PHE A 262 4.81 -8.75 -6.60
N ASN A 263 3.59 -8.78 -6.18
CA ASN A 263 2.53 -7.95 -6.72
C ASN A 263 2.77 -6.47 -6.52
N TYR A 264 3.87 -6.11 -5.88
CA TYR A 264 4.15 -4.74 -5.58
C TYR A 264 5.64 -4.46 -5.45
N PRO A 265 6.05 -3.25 -5.84
CA PRO A 265 7.42 -2.83 -5.67
C PRO A 265 7.79 -2.94 -4.20
N GLY A 266 8.80 -3.72 -3.96
CA GLY A 266 9.17 -4.02 -2.63
C GLY A 266 9.86 -2.89 -1.97
N TYR A 267 9.31 -2.58 -0.92
CA TYR A 267 9.96 -1.99 0.20
C TYR A 267 10.30 -3.02 1.24
N GLY A 268 10.42 -4.25 0.86
CA GLY A 268 10.60 -5.30 1.82
C GLY A 268 11.89 -5.12 2.59
N PRO A 269 11.81 -5.20 3.92
CA PRO A 269 13.02 -5.30 4.75
C PRO A 269 13.88 -6.50 4.39
N TYR A 270 13.36 -7.38 3.57
CA TYR A 270 14.04 -8.60 3.13
C TYR A 270 14.60 -8.52 1.72
N SER A 271 14.46 -7.38 1.03
CA SER A 271 15.12 -7.19 -0.25
C SER A 271 16.63 -7.08 -0.07
N LEU A 272 17.36 -7.86 -0.82
CA LEU A 272 18.83 -7.75 -0.91
C LEU A 272 19.27 -6.69 -1.91
N TYR A 273 18.36 -6.11 -2.65
CA TYR A 273 18.65 -5.23 -3.77
C TYR A 273 19.42 -3.95 -3.39
N PRO A 274 19.15 -3.25 -2.25
CA PRO A 274 19.99 -2.15 -1.81
C PRO A 274 21.45 -2.52 -1.63
N LYS A 275 21.73 -3.71 -1.10
CA LYS A 275 23.08 -4.24 -0.95
C LYS A 275 23.73 -4.53 -2.30
N GLU A 276 22.98 -5.10 -3.23
CA GLU A 276 23.45 -5.34 -4.61
C GLU A 276 23.77 -4.03 -5.34
N ILE A 277 22.92 -3.00 -5.19
CA ILE A 277 23.19 -1.67 -5.74
C ILE A 277 24.53 -1.16 -5.22
N LEU A 278 24.75 -1.17 -3.89
CA LEU A 278 25.99 -0.70 -3.28
C LEU A 278 27.22 -1.46 -3.78
N HIS A 279 27.12 -2.77 -4.02
CA HIS A 279 28.23 -3.56 -4.54
C HIS A 279 28.61 -3.18 -5.97
N GLN A 280 27.69 -2.62 -6.73
CA GLN A 280 27.90 -2.28 -8.14
C GLN A 280 28.14 -0.80 -8.37
N LEU A 281 27.82 0.06 -7.39
CA LEU A 281 28.12 1.49 -7.47
C LEU A 281 29.61 1.74 -7.32
N PRO A 282 30.18 2.67 -8.10
CA PRO A 282 31.50 3.23 -7.83
C PRO A 282 31.57 3.82 -6.40
N PRO A 283 32.74 3.73 -5.72
CA PRO A 283 32.88 4.08 -4.30
C PRO A 283 32.50 5.51 -3.91
N GLN A 284 32.57 6.45 -4.85
CA GLN A 284 32.21 7.86 -4.63
C GLN A 284 30.70 8.09 -4.61
N GLN A 285 29.91 7.17 -5.16
CA GLN A 285 28.47 7.28 -5.24
C GLN A 285 27.79 6.63 -4.03
N LYS A 286 26.69 7.21 -3.62
CA LYS A 286 25.96 6.84 -2.43
C LYS A 286 24.64 6.14 -2.78
N LEU A 287 24.04 5.49 -1.79
CA LEU A 287 22.65 5.04 -1.83
C LEU A 287 21.84 6.00 -0.94
N LEU A 288 20.82 6.61 -1.53
CA LEU A 288 19.85 7.45 -0.82
C LEU A 288 18.49 6.78 -0.86
N TYR A 289 17.83 6.69 0.28
CA TYR A 289 16.48 6.13 0.32
C TYR A 289 15.41 7.15 -0.03
N TYR A 290 14.31 6.60 -0.49
CA TYR A 290 13.08 7.28 -0.83
C TYR A 290 11.92 6.36 -0.43
N ASN A 291 11.76 6.15 0.88
CA ASN A 291 10.80 5.18 1.42
C ASN A 291 9.38 5.73 1.45
N GLU A 292 8.42 4.85 1.19
CA GLU A 292 7.02 5.10 1.41
C GLU A 292 6.55 4.53 2.74
N ILE A 293 6.44 5.38 3.74
CA ILE A 293 5.95 5.03 5.08
C ILE A 293 4.64 5.75 5.40
N THR A 294 3.91 6.12 4.36
CA THR A 294 2.92 7.17 4.42
C THR A 294 1.48 6.67 4.51
N HIS A 295 1.00 5.85 3.63
CA HIS A 295 -0.45 5.64 3.58
C HIS A 295 -0.86 4.17 3.52
N TRP A 296 -2.13 3.94 3.81
CA TRP A 296 -2.72 2.63 3.92
C TRP A 296 -2.37 1.69 2.76
N LYS A 297 -2.42 2.16 1.54
CA LYS A 297 -2.10 1.35 0.37
C LYS A 297 -0.71 0.74 0.48
N TYR A 298 0.29 1.51 0.93
CA TYR A 298 1.65 1.03 1.06
C TYR A 298 1.94 0.46 2.45
N ALA A 299 1.17 0.84 3.45
CA ALA A 299 1.19 0.19 4.75
C ALA A 299 0.80 -1.29 4.66
N GLN A 300 -0.12 -1.62 3.77
CA GLN A 300 -0.42 -3.02 3.46
C GLN A 300 0.79 -3.75 2.89
N HIS A 301 1.59 -3.06 2.09
CA HIS A 301 2.82 -3.61 1.57
C HIS A 301 3.85 -3.86 2.66
N ALA A 302 3.78 -3.15 3.77
CA ALA A 302 4.56 -3.48 4.94
C ALA A 302 4.20 -4.85 5.53
N PHE A 303 2.99 -5.32 5.36
CA PHE A 303 2.60 -6.69 5.69
C PHE A 303 2.95 -7.70 4.60
N ILE A 304 2.78 -7.32 3.35
CA ILE A 304 3.08 -8.14 2.18
C ILE A 304 4.59 -8.20 1.91
N GLN A 305 5.30 -7.14 2.15
CA GLN A 305 6.74 -7.01 1.97
C GLN A 305 7.60 -7.81 2.93
N MET A 306 6.98 -8.54 3.77
CA MET A 306 7.69 -9.57 4.52
C MET A 306 8.13 -10.74 3.63
N TYR A 307 7.78 -10.68 2.34
CA TYR A 307 8.32 -11.58 1.34
C TYR A 307 9.78 -11.24 1.07
N PRO A 308 10.69 -12.14 1.36
CA PRO A 308 12.05 -11.95 0.93
C PRO A 308 12.06 -11.91 -0.59
N ARG A 309 12.66 -10.87 -1.14
CA ARG A 309 12.93 -10.89 -2.56
C ARG A 309 14.09 -11.81 -2.83
N ALA A 310 13.91 -12.57 -3.88
CA ALA A 310 15.03 -13.27 -4.46
C ALA A 310 16.07 -12.26 -4.95
N ASP A 311 17.35 -12.61 -4.86
CA ASP A 311 18.42 -11.88 -5.52
C ASP A 311 18.29 -11.91 -7.04
N ARG A 312 19.25 -11.31 -7.76
CA ARG A 312 19.23 -11.31 -9.23
C ARG A 312 19.32 -12.69 -9.86
N GLU A 313 19.93 -13.65 -9.17
CA GLU A 313 20.05 -15.03 -9.59
C GLU A 313 18.79 -15.87 -9.30
N GLY A 314 17.83 -15.33 -8.55
CA GLY A 314 16.62 -16.06 -8.22
C GLY A 314 16.64 -16.74 -6.87
N ASN A 315 17.70 -16.55 -6.09
CA ASN A 315 17.81 -17.18 -4.78
C ASN A 315 16.99 -16.38 -3.76
N LEU A 316 16.17 -17.07 -3.00
CA LEU A 316 15.48 -16.51 -1.85
C LEU A 316 16.42 -16.46 -0.64
N PRO A 317 16.28 -15.50 0.27
CA PRO A 317 17.04 -15.52 1.51
C PRO A 317 16.87 -16.84 2.25
N PRO A 318 17.93 -17.34 2.91
CA PRO A 318 17.92 -18.67 3.56
C PRO A 318 16.84 -18.84 4.63
N HIS A 319 16.36 -17.73 5.20
CA HIS A 319 15.33 -17.72 6.23
C HIS A 319 13.91 -17.51 5.69
N TRP A 320 13.75 -17.55 4.37
CA TRP A 320 12.44 -17.45 3.76
C TRP A 320 11.56 -18.63 4.15
N SER A 321 10.43 -18.34 4.75
CA SER A 321 9.40 -19.32 5.04
C SER A 321 8.08 -18.87 4.41
N HIS A 322 7.13 -19.80 4.31
CA HIS A 322 5.78 -19.47 3.86
C HIS A 322 4.98 -18.62 4.87
N ASP A 323 5.57 -18.26 5.99
CA ASP A 323 4.98 -17.41 7.06
C ASP A 323 4.55 -16.02 6.58
N ILE A 324 4.92 -15.68 5.37
CA ILE A 324 4.45 -14.51 4.64
C ILE A 324 2.92 -14.44 4.55
N TYR A 325 2.26 -15.55 4.58
CA TYR A 325 0.78 -15.58 4.61
C TYR A 325 0.20 -15.22 5.97
N GLU A 326 1.02 -15.16 7.01
CA GLU A 326 0.56 -14.97 8.39
C GLU A 326 0.18 -13.53 8.72
N ARG A 327 0.61 -12.55 7.90
CA ARG A 327 0.36 -11.14 8.18
C ARG A 327 -0.33 -10.45 7.01
N ARG A 328 -1.61 -10.16 7.18
CA ARG A 328 -2.42 -9.40 6.22
C ARG A 328 -3.20 -8.31 6.95
N PRO A 329 -3.53 -7.22 6.27
CA PRO A 329 -4.49 -6.26 6.81
C PRO A 329 -5.89 -6.89 6.84
N ASP A 330 -6.66 -6.50 7.86
CA ASP A 330 -8.04 -6.93 8.00
C ASP A 330 -8.88 -6.54 6.78
N GLN A 331 -9.57 -7.51 6.21
CA GLN A 331 -10.33 -7.33 4.98
C GLN A 331 -11.46 -6.30 5.11
N PHE A 332 -12.14 -6.25 6.25
CA PHE A 332 -13.26 -5.34 6.43
C PHE A 332 -12.79 -3.91 6.66
N LEU A 333 -11.73 -3.72 7.43
CA LEU A 333 -11.11 -2.41 7.59
C LEU A 333 -10.55 -1.89 6.26
N THR A 334 -9.93 -2.76 5.45
CA THR A 334 -9.42 -2.35 4.13
C THR A 334 -10.52 -1.93 3.16
N MET A 335 -11.73 -2.47 3.28
CA MET A 335 -12.87 -2.03 2.44
C MET A 335 -13.27 -0.59 2.69
N VAL A 336 -13.09 -0.10 3.90
CA VAL A 336 -13.55 1.22 4.32
C VAL A 336 -12.52 2.29 4.02
N TYR A 337 -11.25 1.97 4.21
CA TYR A 337 -10.18 2.94 4.12
C TYR A 337 -9.52 3.00 2.76
N ASN A 338 -9.35 4.22 2.26
CA ASN A 338 -8.61 4.54 1.05
C ASN A 338 -7.09 4.64 1.32
N ARG A 339 -6.35 5.10 0.30
CA ARG A 339 -4.90 5.33 0.37
C ARG A 339 -4.45 6.22 1.52
N LEU A 340 -5.33 7.07 2.00
CA LEU A 340 -5.02 8.19 2.88
C LEU A 340 -5.72 8.06 4.24
N THR A 341 -5.84 6.86 4.75
CA THR A 341 -6.33 6.69 6.11
C THR A 341 -5.27 7.07 7.12
N PHE A 342 -5.70 7.62 8.25
CA PHE A 342 -4.81 7.89 9.38
C PHE A 342 -4.22 6.59 9.91
N TYR A 343 -2.90 6.50 9.95
CA TYR A 343 -2.21 5.26 10.16
C TYR A 343 -0.88 5.44 10.89
N ALA A 344 -0.73 4.73 12.01
CA ALA A 344 0.53 4.62 12.74
C ALA A 344 0.95 3.14 12.80
N CYS A 345 2.19 2.86 12.43
CA CYS A 345 2.72 1.50 12.36
C CYS A 345 4.11 1.40 13.03
N PRO A 346 4.17 1.55 14.37
CA PRO A 346 5.43 1.68 15.09
C PRO A 346 6.36 0.49 14.93
N ARG A 347 5.89 -0.75 15.15
CA ARG A 347 6.74 -1.94 15.13
C ARG A 347 7.27 -2.24 13.74
N ASN A 348 6.40 -2.16 12.75
CA ASN A 348 6.78 -2.54 11.41
C ASN A 348 7.77 -1.56 10.80
N TYR A 349 7.49 -0.25 10.88
CA TYR A 349 8.42 0.73 10.32
C TYR A 349 9.72 0.87 11.12
N PHE A 350 9.70 0.61 12.43
CA PHE A 350 10.92 0.50 13.22
C PHE A 350 11.80 -0.66 12.71
N ARG A 351 11.20 -1.80 12.40
CA ARG A 351 11.91 -2.94 11.81
C ARG A 351 12.45 -2.60 10.42
N VAL A 352 11.61 -2.04 9.53
CA VAL A 352 12.01 -1.62 8.18
C VAL A 352 13.18 -0.64 8.25
N PHE A 353 13.15 0.31 9.19
CA PHE A 353 14.26 1.24 9.42
C PHE A 353 15.57 0.50 9.72
N ASN A 354 15.54 -0.43 10.67
CA ASN A 354 16.76 -1.16 11.07
C ASN A 354 17.31 -2.06 9.96
N ASP A 355 16.44 -2.60 9.11
CA ASP A 355 16.85 -3.48 8.02
C ASP A 355 17.42 -2.72 6.81
N LEU A 356 16.88 -1.56 6.48
CA LEU A 356 17.26 -0.81 5.29
C LEU A 356 18.35 0.24 5.55
N MET A 357 18.23 1.01 6.59
CA MET A 357 19.05 2.21 6.79
C MET A 357 20.56 1.97 6.90
N PRO A 358 21.05 0.81 7.35
CA PRO A 358 22.50 0.54 7.36
C PRO A 358 23.19 0.65 6.00
N TYR A 359 22.45 0.59 4.90
CA TYR A 359 23.00 0.64 3.54
C TYR A 359 23.00 2.04 2.92
N GLY A 360 22.30 3.01 3.49
CA GLY A 360 22.08 4.33 2.89
C GLY A 360 22.71 5.48 3.67
N VAL A 361 22.83 6.62 3.00
CA VAL A 361 23.29 7.88 3.65
C VAL A 361 22.17 8.68 4.28
N GLY A 362 20.95 8.21 4.14
CA GLY A 362 19.74 8.84 4.69
C GLY A 362 18.51 8.56 3.84
N ASP A 363 17.46 9.32 4.11
CA ASP A 363 16.16 9.14 3.48
C ASP A 363 15.45 10.47 3.27
N ILE A 364 14.70 10.54 2.17
CA ILE A 364 13.73 11.60 1.89
C ILE A 364 12.39 10.92 1.64
N THR A 365 11.70 10.61 2.72
CA THR A 365 10.48 9.82 2.68
C THR A 365 9.35 10.48 1.90
N HIS A 366 8.53 9.69 1.24
CA HIS A 366 7.29 10.17 0.66
C HIS A 366 6.26 10.45 1.76
N SER A 367 5.52 11.56 1.64
CA SER A 367 4.37 11.92 2.48
C SER A 367 3.23 12.45 1.63
N SER A 368 2.02 12.10 1.99
CA SER A 368 0.79 12.54 1.31
C SER A 368 -0.12 13.38 2.20
N GLY A 369 0.37 13.83 3.34
CA GLY A 369 -0.40 14.61 4.29
C GLY A 369 -0.09 14.25 5.74
N HIS A 370 -1.07 14.43 6.65
CA HIS A 370 -0.87 14.19 8.07
C HIS A 370 -1.27 12.80 8.57
N HIS A 371 -1.83 11.95 7.72
CA HIS A 371 -2.25 10.61 8.15
C HIS A 371 -1.09 9.72 8.54
N ASP A 372 0.11 10.04 8.11
CA ASP A 372 1.34 9.34 8.43
C ASP A 372 2.22 10.08 9.46
N HIS A 373 1.65 11.06 10.17
CA HIS A 373 2.39 11.96 11.04
C HIS A 373 3.32 11.26 12.04
N PHE A 374 2.80 10.22 12.73
CA PHE A 374 3.62 9.42 13.64
C PHE A 374 4.79 8.74 12.91
N ASN A 375 4.51 8.10 11.76
CA ASN A 375 5.51 7.35 11.02
C ASN A 375 6.64 8.26 10.55
N GLN A 376 6.29 9.43 9.99
CA GLN A 376 7.25 10.45 9.54
C GLN A 376 8.08 11.00 10.70
N TRP A 377 7.43 11.35 11.81
CA TRP A 377 8.12 11.88 12.98
C TRP A 377 9.09 10.86 13.60
N MET A 378 8.64 9.61 13.79
CA MET A 378 9.48 8.51 14.25
C MET A 378 10.69 8.30 13.34
N TRP A 379 10.46 8.32 12.02
CA TRP A 379 11.54 8.12 11.04
C TRP A 379 12.63 9.19 11.15
N GLN A 380 12.26 10.47 11.28
CA GLN A 380 13.22 11.55 11.46
C GLN A 380 14.01 11.41 12.77
N ARG A 381 13.34 10.98 13.85
CA ARG A 381 14.03 10.72 15.13
C ARG A 381 15.02 9.57 15.04
N LEU A 382 14.67 8.51 14.34
CA LEU A 382 15.54 7.36 14.11
C LEU A 382 16.72 7.72 13.17
N LEU A 383 16.50 8.54 12.15
CA LEU A 383 17.58 9.07 11.32
C LEU A 383 18.56 9.96 12.11
N TRP A 384 18.07 10.62 13.14
CA TRP A 384 18.91 11.37 14.07
C TRP A 384 19.68 10.45 15.01
N ALA A 385 18.99 9.54 15.68
CA ALA A 385 19.52 8.67 16.74
C ALA A 385 19.07 7.21 16.54
N PRO A 386 19.71 6.45 15.63
CA PRO A 386 19.25 5.11 15.23
C PRO A 386 19.32 4.05 16.34
N ARG A 387 19.97 4.36 17.46
CA ARG A 387 20.04 3.45 18.63
C ARG A 387 18.88 3.65 19.61
N THR A 388 18.02 4.62 19.37
CA THR A 388 16.80 4.81 20.17
C THR A 388 15.90 3.58 20.03
N THR A 389 15.43 3.07 21.14
CA THR A 389 14.50 1.93 21.14
C THR A 389 13.11 2.36 20.67
N LEU A 390 12.31 1.39 20.23
CA LEU A 390 10.95 1.67 19.80
C LEU A 390 10.11 2.31 20.91
N ASP A 391 10.21 1.79 22.15
CA ASP A 391 9.45 2.32 23.27
C ASP A 391 9.87 3.75 23.63
N GLU A 392 11.16 4.08 23.55
CA GLU A 392 11.65 5.44 23.78
C GLU A 392 11.07 6.42 22.76
N VAL A 393 11.11 6.11 21.47
CA VAL A 393 10.61 7.00 20.44
C VAL A 393 9.09 7.15 20.48
N VAL A 394 8.34 6.07 20.77
CA VAL A 394 6.88 6.12 20.92
C VAL A 394 6.50 6.96 22.14
N ASN A 395 7.17 6.77 23.28
CA ASN A 395 6.90 7.55 24.48
C ASN A 395 7.30 9.03 24.30
N GLU A 396 8.41 9.32 23.61
CA GLU A 396 8.83 10.69 23.28
C GLU A 396 7.75 11.38 22.42
N TYR A 397 7.27 10.71 21.37
CA TYR A 397 6.19 11.22 20.53
C TYR A 397 4.94 11.53 21.35
N CYS A 398 4.48 10.56 22.15
CA CYS A 398 3.25 10.72 22.91
C CYS A 398 3.33 11.84 23.94
N ARG A 399 4.48 12.02 24.61
CA ARG A 399 4.67 13.15 25.53
C ARG A 399 4.70 14.47 24.80
N THR A 400 5.36 14.53 23.66
CA THR A 400 5.48 15.76 22.86
C THR A 400 4.12 16.26 22.36
N TRP A 401 3.29 15.34 21.85
CA TRP A 401 2.07 15.73 21.16
C TRP A 401 0.82 15.71 22.05
N PHE A 402 0.76 14.85 23.06
CA PHE A 402 -0.44 14.69 23.91
C PHE A 402 -0.20 15.08 25.38
N GLY A 403 1.02 15.40 25.75
CA GLY A 403 1.39 15.74 27.12
C GLY A 403 1.65 14.51 28.00
N LYS A 404 2.32 14.78 29.14
CA LYS A 404 2.84 13.72 30.03
C LYS A 404 1.76 12.78 30.58
N GLU A 405 0.61 13.31 30.93
CA GLU A 405 -0.47 12.55 31.58
C GLU A 405 -1.21 11.64 30.58
N ALA A 406 -1.41 12.11 29.33
CA ALA A 406 -2.08 11.33 28.28
C ALA A 406 -1.13 10.32 27.60
N ALA A 407 0.19 10.57 27.62
CA ALA A 407 1.19 9.80 26.89
C ALA A 407 1.12 8.28 27.09
N PRO A 408 0.96 7.74 28.32
CA PRO A 408 0.89 6.29 28.50
C PRO A 408 -0.30 5.63 27.81
N LEU A 409 -1.45 6.33 27.79
CA LEU A 409 -2.64 5.83 27.11
C LEU A 409 -2.47 5.88 25.59
N MET A 410 -1.92 6.97 25.08
CA MET A 410 -1.68 7.15 23.66
C MET A 410 -0.59 6.19 23.13
N ALA A 411 0.48 5.94 23.89
CA ALA A 411 1.49 4.96 23.51
C ALA A 411 0.88 3.56 23.36
N LYS A 412 0.05 3.13 24.33
CA LYS A 412 -0.67 1.87 24.23
C LYS A 412 -1.63 1.86 23.02
N ALA A 413 -2.32 2.96 22.77
CA ALA A 413 -3.22 3.09 21.63
C ALA A 413 -2.48 2.97 20.30
N LEU A 414 -1.30 3.55 20.12
CA LEU A 414 -0.49 3.42 18.90
C LEU A 414 -0.15 1.96 18.59
N TYR A 415 0.28 1.20 19.59
CA TYR A 415 0.56 -0.23 19.42
C TYR A 415 -0.68 -1.06 19.11
N LEU A 416 -1.83 -0.68 19.66
CA LEU A 416 -3.10 -1.34 19.37
C LEU A 416 -3.60 -0.98 17.97
N LEU A 417 -3.42 0.26 17.52
CA LEU A 417 -3.81 0.68 16.17
C LEU A 417 -3.12 -0.16 15.10
N GLU A 418 -1.81 -0.37 15.24
CA GLU A 418 -1.06 -1.26 14.36
C GLU A 418 -1.56 -2.70 14.41
N LYS A 419 -1.79 -3.23 15.61
CA LYS A 419 -2.25 -4.62 15.81
C LYS A 419 -3.67 -4.82 15.27
N ASN A 420 -4.56 -3.85 15.44
CA ASN A 420 -5.96 -3.98 15.04
C ASN A 420 -6.14 -4.06 13.54
N ILE A 421 -5.21 -3.46 12.80
CA ILE A 421 -5.21 -3.47 11.35
C ILE A 421 -4.83 -4.84 10.78
N GLU A 422 -4.08 -5.64 11.54
CA GLU A 422 -3.72 -7.00 11.13
C GLU A 422 -4.94 -7.93 11.21
N GLU A 423 -5.10 -8.74 10.19
CA GLU A 423 -6.00 -9.91 10.26
C GLU A 423 -5.44 -10.89 11.30
N GLN A 424 -6.28 -11.31 12.21
CA GLN A 424 -5.88 -12.26 13.26
C GLN A 424 -6.47 -13.63 12.94
N PRO A 425 -5.64 -14.69 12.80
CA PRO A 425 -6.13 -16.04 12.48
C PRO A 425 -7.21 -16.51 13.44
N GLY A 426 -8.32 -16.97 12.88
CA GLY A 426 -9.42 -17.52 13.66
C GLY A 426 -10.18 -16.52 14.54
N ILE A 427 -9.84 -15.22 14.49
CA ILE A 427 -10.51 -14.17 15.24
C ILE A 427 -11.20 -13.22 14.27
N PRO A 428 -12.49 -13.35 14.02
CA PRO A 428 -13.22 -12.43 13.16
C PRO A 428 -13.27 -11.02 13.76
N LEU A 429 -13.42 -10.01 12.92
CA LEU A 429 -13.40 -8.60 13.33
C LEU A 429 -14.31 -8.28 14.52
N PRO A 430 -15.54 -8.80 14.64
CA PRO A 430 -16.38 -8.55 15.80
C PRO A 430 -15.78 -8.99 17.14
N GLN A 431 -14.90 -9.98 17.13
CA GLN A 431 -14.26 -10.53 18.34
C GLN A 431 -12.92 -9.85 18.68
N LYS A 432 -12.43 -8.93 17.85
CA LYS A 432 -11.20 -8.18 18.11
C LYS A 432 -11.41 -7.12 19.18
N THR A 433 -11.14 -7.48 20.44
CA THR A 433 -11.28 -6.56 21.59
C THR A 433 -10.37 -5.33 21.51
N GLY A 434 -9.25 -5.43 20.80
CA GLY A 434 -8.32 -4.32 20.61
C GLY A 434 -8.94 -3.08 19.96
N ILE A 435 -10.00 -3.21 19.15
CA ILE A 435 -10.68 -2.09 18.52
C ILE A 435 -11.40 -1.22 19.55
N SER A 436 -12.21 -1.85 20.41
CA SER A 436 -12.89 -1.12 21.50
C SER A 436 -11.90 -0.59 22.54
N GLU A 437 -10.86 -1.36 22.87
CA GLU A 437 -9.79 -0.91 23.78
C GLU A 437 -9.04 0.32 23.23
N TYR A 438 -8.71 0.34 21.94
CA TYR A 438 -8.11 1.50 21.29
C TYR A 438 -9.00 2.73 21.42
N TYR A 439 -10.27 2.62 21.04
CA TYR A 439 -11.23 3.70 21.14
C TYR A 439 -11.33 4.25 22.57
N ASP A 440 -11.42 3.37 23.58
CA ASP A 440 -11.48 3.76 24.97
C ASP A 440 -10.21 4.45 25.48
N LEU A 441 -9.04 3.98 25.06
CA LEU A 441 -7.76 4.58 25.43
C LEU A 441 -7.61 5.99 24.88
N VAL A 442 -7.91 6.20 23.60
CA VAL A 442 -7.82 7.52 22.98
C VAL A 442 -8.85 8.49 23.59
N ARG A 443 -10.08 8.02 23.83
CA ARG A 443 -11.13 8.80 24.48
C ARG A 443 -10.72 9.24 25.90
N ARG A 444 -10.13 8.35 26.67
CA ARG A 444 -9.64 8.63 28.02
C ARG A 444 -8.40 9.52 28.05
N ALA A 445 -7.61 9.52 27.00
CA ALA A 445 -6.45 10.38 26.89
C ALA A 445 -6.82 11.87 26.71
N GLY A 446 -7.89 12.17 25.98
CA GLY A 446 -8.31 13.54 25.68
C GLY A 446 -8.43 14.44 26.93
N PRO A 447 -9.21 14.08 27.97
CA PRO A 447 -9.33 14.89 29.20
C PRO A 447 -8.03 15.07 29.97
N LEU A 448 -7.02 14.24 29.74
CA LEU A 448 -5.70 14.32 30.37
C LEU A 448 -4.74 15.24 29.65
N MET A 449 -5.07 15.64 28.43
CA MET A 449 -4.28 16.59 27.65
C MET A 449 -4.40 17.99 28.24
N PRO A 450 -3.37 18.83 28.13
CA PRO A 450 -3.47 20.25 28.50
C PRO A 450 -4.60 20.91 27.72
N LYS A 451 -5.50 21.63 28.40
CA LYS A 451 -6.69 22.23 27.80
C LYS A 451 -6.40 23.04 26.55
N GLN A 452 -5.36 23.88 26.56
CA GLN A 452 -4.96 24.68 25.42
C GLN A 452 -4.54 23.84 24.23
N THR A 453 -3.84 22.71 24.49
CA THR A 453 -3.48 21.73 23.46
C THR A 453 -4.72 21.08 22.90
N MET A 454 -5.62 20.60 23.77
CA MET A 454 -6.82 19.89 23.36
C MET A 454 -7.75 20.74 22.49
N ASP A 455 -7.91 22.03 22.82
CA ASP A 455 -8.78 22.93 22.05
C ASP A 455 -8.31 23.16 20.60
N GLN A 456 -7.00 23.02 20.36
CA GLN A 456 -6.37 23.22 19.04
C GLN A 456 -5.83 21.94 18.43
N ASP A 457 -6.01 20.80 19.08
CA ASP A 457 -5.38 19.53 18.68
C ASP A 457 -6.21 18.82 17.59
N TRP A 458 -5.77 18.99 16.35
CA TRP A 458 -6.29 18.24 15.21
C TRP A 458 -5.83 16.77 15.27
N LEU A 459 -4.64 16.48 15.80
CA LEU A 459 -4.01 15.18 15.79
C LEU A 459 -4.75 14.17 16.68
N TRP A 460 -5.04 14.55 17.94
CA TRP A 460 -5.87 13.71 18.81
C TRP A 460 -7.24 13.41 18.18
N ARG A 461 -7.83 14.41 17.50
CA ARG A 461 -9.11 14.21 16.79
C ARG A 461 -9.02 13.20 15.68
N MET A 462 -7.90 13.15 14.95
CA MET A 462 -7.64 12.12 13.93
C MET A 462 -7.56 10.72 14.54
N TYR A 463 -6.87 10.58 15.68
CA TYR A 463 -6.82 9.29 16.42
C TYR A 463 -8.20 8.88 16.93
N MET A 464 -8.94 9.82 17.48
CA MET A 464 -10.28 9.57 18.01
C MET A 464 -11.27 9.23 16.90
N GLN A 465 -11.24 9.96 15.77
CA GLN A 465 -12.04 9.66 14.59
C GLN A 465 -11.76 8.25 14.06
N LYS A 466 -10.47 7.85 14.00
CA LYS A 466 -10.08 6.50 13.58
C LYS A 466 -10.70 5.43 14.49
N GLY A 467 -10.68 5.65 15.80
CA GLY A 467 -11.30 4.73 16.75
C GLY A 467 -12.82 4.60 16.58
N ALA A 468 -13.50 5.71 16.38
CA ALA A 468 -14.95 5.71 16.15
C ALA A 468 -15.32 4.99 14.85
N LEU A 469 -14.54 5.22 13.77
CA LEU A 469 -14.74 4.55 12.48
C LEU A 469 -14.51 3.04 12.57
N ASP A 470 -13.40 2.60 13.17
CA ASP A 470 -13.09 1.17 13.31
C ASP A 470 -14.16 0.47 14.18
N ARG A 471 -14.61 1.13 15.22
CA ARG A 471 -15.69 0.58 16.08
C ARG A 471 -17.01 0.47 15.33
N TYR A 472 -17.38 1.47 14.52
CA TYR A 472 -18.55 1.41 13.66
C TYR A 472 -18.48 0.24 12.69
N VAL A 473 -17.34 0.03 12.02
CA VAL A 473 -17.14 -1.08 11.09
C VAL A 473 -17.28 -2.41 11.82
N GLN A 474 -16.67 -2.55 12.99
CA GLN A 474 -16.77 -3.74 13.82
C GLN A 474 -18.23 -4.10 14.15
N LEU A 475 -19.00 -3.11 14.61
CA LEU A 475 -20.43 -3.29 14.94
C LEU A 475 -21.27 -3.60 13.69
N SER A 476 -20.96 -2.96 12.57
CA SER A 476 -21.65 -3.21 11.29
C SER A 476 -21.44 -4.64 10.80
N VAL A 477 -20.19 -5.12 10.83
CA VAL A 477 -19.85 -6.51 10.47
C VAL A 477 -20.56 -7.48 11.41
N GLU A 478 -20.55 -7.22 12.72
CA GLU A 478 -21.24 -8.04 13.71
C GLU A 478 -22.75 -8.15 13.41
N GLN A 479 -23.40 -7.03 13.16
CA GLN A 479 -24.84 -6.98 12.83
C GLN A 479 -25.15 -7.77 11.55
N GLN A 480 -24.32 -7.65 10.53
CA GLN A 480 -24.46 -8.38 9.26
C GLN A 480 -24.28 -9.89 9.46
N MET A 481 -23.25 -10.32 10.23
CA MET A 481 -23.04 -11.74 10.54
C MET A 481 -24.17 -12.33 11.37
N GLN A 482 -24.71 -11.58 12.31
CA GLN A 482 -25.89 -12.01 13.10
C GLN A 482 -27.12 -12.19 12.21
N LEU A 483 -27.36 -11.28 11.27
CA LEU A 483 -28.44 -11.41 10.29
C LEU A 483 -28.27 -12.64 9.39
N GLN A 484 -27.07 -12.83 8.85
CA GLN A 484 -26.76 -13.99 8.01
C GLN A 484 -27.03 -15.29 8.79
N SER A 485 -26.49 -15.42 9.99
CA SER A 485 -26.67 -16.61 10.84
C SER A 485 -28.16 -16.87 11.17
N ARG A 486 -28.92 -15.81 11.44
CA ARG A 486 -30.37 -15.90 11.68
C ARG A 486 -31.10 -16.45 10.46
N ILE A 487 -30.77 -15.96 9.27
CA ILE A 487 -31.37 -16.39 8.00
C ILE A 487 -31.00 -17.86 7.74
N GLU A 488 -29.74 -18.22 7.81
CA GLU A 488 -29.25 -19.59 7.59
C GLU A 488 -29.94 -20.59 8.53
N LYS A 489 -30.03 -20.24 9.80
CA LYS A 489 -30.75 -21.07 10.80
C LYS A 489 -32.24 -21.22 10.47
N ARG A 490 -32.92 -20.15 10.06
CA ARG A 490 -34.33 -20.17 9.67
C ARG A 490 -34.55 -21.05 8.44
N ILE A 491 -33.72 -20.89 7.41
CA ILE A 491 -33.78 -21.67 6.17
C ILE A 491 -33.46 -23.14 6.43
N SER A 492 -32.42 -23.45 7.20
CA SER A 492 -32.07 -24.81 7.58
C SER A 492 -33.22 -25.54 8.29
N THR A 493 -33.93 -24.84 9.20
CA THR A 493 -35.11 -25.38 9.88
C THR A 493 -36.25 -25.62 8.88
N ALA A 494 -36.49 -24.71 7.97
CA ALA A 494 -37.57 -24.81 6.98
C ALA A 494 -37.35 -25.94 5.96
N LEU A 495 -36.13 -26.23 5.60
CA LEU A 495 -35.77 -27.35 4.72
C LEU A 495 -36.10 -28.71 5.33
N LYS A 496 -36.13 -28.82 6.65
CA LYS A 496 -36.53 -30.04 7.39
C LYS A 496 -38.02 -30.19 7.53
N ASN A 497 -38.76 -29.07 7.56
CA ASN A 497 -40.20 -29.03 7.89
C ASN A 497 -41.12 -28.70 6.70
N ASP A 498 -40.57 -28.61 5.48
CA ASP A 498 -41.26 -28.22 4.24
C ASP A 498 -41.93 -26.83 4.28
N GLU A 499 -41.33 -25.88 5.04
CA GLU A 499 -41.85 -24.51 5.20
C GLU A 499 -41.05 -23.47 4.38
N SER A 500 -40.39 -23.90 3.31
CA SER A 500 -39.41 -23.10 2.56
C SER A 500 -39.90 -21.73 2.13
N LEU A 501 -41.13 -21.62 1.55
CA LEU A 501 -41.66 -20.32 1.10
C LEU A 501 -41.89 -19.35 2.25
N LYS A 502 -42.47 -19.83 3.36
CA LYS A 502 -42.68 -19.00 4.56
C LYS A 502 -41.36 -18.48 5.12
N ALA A 503 -40.37 -19.36 5.17
CA ALA A 503 -39.04 -18.96 5.67
C ALA A 503 -38.33 -17.93 4.76
N ILE A 504 -38.51 -18.04 3.45
CA ILE A 504 -37.98 -17.06 2.50
C ILE A 504 -38.62 -15.69 2.73
N GLU A 505 -39.99 -15.63 2.81
CA GLU A 505 -40.67 -14.35 3.04
C GLU A 505 -40.30 -13.70 4.37
N GLU A 506 -40.24 -14.47 5.43
CA GLU A 506 -39.79 -13.98 6.73
C GLU A 506 -38.34 -13.45 6.65
N SER A 507 -37.44 -14.19 6.00
CA SER A 507 -36.03 -13.81 5.89
C SER A 507 -35.85 -12.57 5.01
N LEU A 508 -36.58 -12.43 3.92
CA LEU A 508 -36.55 -11.25 3.09
C LEU A 508 -36.99 -9.98 3.83
N GLY A 509 -37.91 -10.11 4.78
CA GLY A 509 -38.32 -9.00 5.63
C GLY A 509 -37.26 -8.52 6.64
N TRP A 510 -36.18 -9.27 6.84
CA TRP A 510 -35.12 -8.92 7.80
C TRP A 510 -33.96 -8.10 7.22
N PHE A 511 -33.91 -7.89 5.91
CA PHE A 511 -32.77 -7.20 5.25
C PHE A 511 -32.74 -5.69 5.47
N GLU A 512 -33.72 -5.08 6.09
CA GLU A 512 -33.67 -3.67 6.46
C GLU A 512 -32.82 -3.46 7.71
N LEU A 513 -31.49 -3.52 7.55
CA LEU A 513 -30.56 -3.20 8.63
C LEU A 513 -30.55 -1.69 8.85
N LYS A 514 -30.66 -1.29 10.14
CA LYS A 514 -30.51 0.11 10.57
C LYS A 514 -29.39 0.20 11.58
N ASP A 515 -28.72 1.34 11.57
CA ASP A 515 -27.72 1.62 12.61
C ASP A 515 -28.38 1.51 13.99
N THR A 516 -27.73 0.78 14.91
CA THR A 516 -28.10 0.80 16.31
C THR A 516 -27.81 2.20 16.89
N PRO A 517 -28.38 2.56 18.06
CA PRO A 517 -28.03 3.82 18.72
C PRO A 517 -26.52 4.01 18.94
N GLU A 518 -25.79 2.92 19.26
CA GLU A 518 -24.33 2.95 19.38
C GLU A 518 -23.65 3.23 18.04
N MET A 519 -24.04 2.54 16.97
CA MET A 519 -23.49 2.75 15.63
C MET A 519 -23.76 4.19 15.14
N ALA A 520 -24.97 4.69 15.36
CA ALA A 520 -25.34 6.06 15.00
C ALA A 520 -24.49 7.10 15.77
N ALA A 521 -24.24 6.85 17.04
CA ALA A 521 -23.38 7.70 17.86
C ALA A 521 -21.92 7.68 17.38
N MET A 522 -21.36 6.51 17.06
CA MET A 522 -19.98 6.40 16.50
C MET A 522 -19.84 7.14 15.18
N LYS A 523 -20.83 7.02 14.31
CA LYS A 523 -20.85 7.67 13.00
C LYS A 523 -20.91 9.19 13.12
N GLU A 524 -21.76 9.70 14.02
CA GLU A 524 -21.87 11.14 14.27
C GLU A 524 -20.61 11.68 14.93
N GLU A 525 -20.04 10.99 15.90
CA GLU A 525 -18.77 11.36 16.53
C GLU A 525 -17.65 11.44 15.48
N ALA A 526 -17.52 10.40 14.62
CA ALA A 526 -16.53 10.40 13.53
C ALA A 526 -16.73 11.57 12.57
N ARG A 527 -17.97 11.97 12.28
CA ARG A 527 -18.29 13.12 11.45
C ARG A 527 -17.81 14.41 12.09
N VAL A 528 -18.20 14.66 13.34
CA VAL A 528 -17.84 15.88 14.09
C VAL A 528 -16.32 16.01 14.22
N LEU A 529 -15.65 14.94 14.67
CA LEU A 529 -14.20 14.93 14.83
C LEU A 529 -13.47 15.19 13.51
N GLY A 530 -13.93 14.58 12.41
CA GLY A 530 -13.36 14.80 11.09
C GLY A 530 -13.54 16.23 10.57
N GLU A 531 -14.70 16.83 10.78
CA GLU A 531 -14.96 18.23 10.41
C GLU A 531 -14.10 19.20 11.24
N GLU A 532 -13.96 18.94 12.54
CA GLU A 532 -13.09 19.73 13.41
C GLU A 532 -11.62 19.60 13.03
N SER A 533 -11.13 18.38 12.77
CA SER A 533 -9.76 18.14 12.28
C SER A 533 -9.50 18.92 10.98
N ASN A 534 -10.42 18.80 10.01
CA ASN A 534 -10.29 19.48 8.73
C ASN A 534 -10.30 21.03 8.91
N ARG A 535 -11.10 21.54 9.83
CA ARG A 535 -11.11 22.97 10.16
C ARG A 535 -9.80 23.42 10.80
N LEU A 536 -9.26 22.63 11.73
CA LEU A 536 -8.05 22.98 12.49
C LEU A 536 -6.79 22.87 11.65
N PHE A 537 -6.70 21.85 10.78
CA PHE A 537 -5.48 21.60 10.01
C PHE A 537 -5.68 21.03 8.59
N GLY A 538 -6.84 21.12 8.00
CA GLY A 538 -7.08 20.67 6.63
C GLY A 538 -6.79 19.19 6.41
N ASP A 539 -7.14 18.32 7.37
CA ASP A 539 -7.03 16.89 7.25
C ASP A 539 -8.13 16.15 8.01
N ARG A 540 -8.44 14.91 7.65
CA ARG A 540 -9.38 14.01 8.32
C ARG A 540 -9.25 12.60 7.78
N ASN A 541 -9.78 11.61 8.49
CA ASN A 541 -9.87 10.26 7.97
C ASN A 541 -10.91 10.14 6.84
N ASP A 542 -10.51 9.58 5.72
CA ASP A 542 -11.36 9.39 4.54
C ASP A 542 -12.39 8.26 4.70
N GLY A 543 -12.14 7.31 5.61
CA GLY A 543 -13.03 6.18 5.88
C GLY A 543 -14.47 6.56 6.22
N TYR A 544 -14.70 7.76 6.71
CA TYR A 544 -16.05 8.24 7.01
C TYR A 544 -17.01 8.16 5.82
N PHE A 545 -16.52 8.35 4.61
CA PHE A 545 -17.36 8.32 3.39
C PHE A 545 -17.70 6.92 2.90
N ASN A 546 -17.02 5.90 3.43
CA ASN A 546 -17.10 4.52 2.97
C ASN A 546 -17.69 3.57 4.03
N LEU A 547 -18.51 4.07 4.96
CA LEU A 547 -19.02 3.26 6.07
C LEU A 547 -20.15 2.32 5.70
N GLN A 548 -20.86 2.59 4.61
CA GLN A 548 -22.02 1.78 4.20
C GLN A 548 -21.59 0.74 3.16
N HIS A 549 -21.18 -0.42 3.63
CA HIS A 549 -20.83 -1.55 2.79
C HIS A 549 -21.62 -2.81 3.15
N ASP A 550 -21.83 -3.62 2.15
CA ASP A 550 -22.16 -5.04 2.34
C ASP A 550 -20.84 -5.80 2.60
N PHE A 551 -20.47 -5.92 3.87
CA PHE A 551 -19.18 -6.50 4.27
C PHE A 551 -19.10 -8.01 4.03
N ILE A 552 -20.22 -8.71 4.03
CA ILE A 552 -20.25 -10.19 4.02
C ILE A 552 -21.10 -10.79 2.88
N GLY A 553 -21.58 -9.97 1.98
CA GLY A 553 -22.38 -10.43 0.83
C GLY A 553 -23.86 -10.69 1.13
N LEU A 554 -24.47 -9.89 1.99
CA LEU A 554 -25.91 -9.96 2.26
C LEU A 554 -26.76 -9.75 1.02
N GLY A 555 -26.31 -8.93 0.07
CA GLY A 555 -26.97 -8.73 -1.21
C GLY A 555 -27.01 -10.01 -2.05
N TRP A 556 -25.95 -10.83 -2.03
CA TRP A 556 -25.96 -12.15 -2.64
C TRP A 556 -27.01 -13.04 -1.96
N LEU A 557 -27.01 -13.10 -0.63
CA LEU A 557 -27.96 -13.88 0.15
C LEU A 557 -29.40 -13.49 -0.18
N LYS A 558 -29.69 -12.20 -0.23
CA LYS A 558 -31.00 -11.68 -0.61
C LYS A 558 -31.42 -12.13 -2.00
N ARG A 559 -30.54 -12.02 -3.00
CA ARG A 559 -30.82 -12.48 -4.36
C ARG A 559 -31.07 -13.98 -4.45
N GLN A 560 -30.32 -14.80 -3.69
CA GLN A 560 -30.59 -16.25 -3.67
C GLN A 560 -31.98 -16.56 -3.10
N LEU A 561 -32.39 -15.86 -2.05
CA LEU A 561 -33.74 -16.01 -1.49
C LEU A 561 -34.85 -15.54 -2.47
N GLU A 562 -34.63 -14.44 -3.16
CA GLU A 562 -35.55 -13.93 -4.20
C GLU A 562 -35.68 -14.91 -5.40
N ARG A 563 -34.57 -15.48 -5.85
CA ARG A 563 -34.56 -16.56 -6.86
C ARG A 563 -35.30 -17.79 -6.35
N ALA A 564 -34.99 -18.23 -5.11
CA ALA A 564 -35.63 -19.38 -4.50
C ALA A 564 -37.13 -19.17 -4.33
N ARG A 565 -37.61 -17.96 -4.03
CA ARG A 565 -39.03 -17.62 -3.93
C ARG A 565 -39.78 -17.94 -5.22
N SER A 566 -39.20 -17.61 -6.37
CA SER A 566 -39.80 -17.77 -7.69
C SER A 566 -39.55 -19.14 -8.34
N ALA A 567 -38.62 -19.93 -7.78
CA ALA A 567 -38.18 -21.19 -8.35
C ALA A 567 -39.16 -22.34 -8.11
N ARG A 568 -39.10 -23.39 -8.97
CA ARG A 568 -39.80 -24.65 -8.76
C ARG A 568 -39.30 -25.37 -7.50
N PRO A 569 -40.10 -26.27 -6.89
CA PRO A 569 -39.74 -26.86 -5.58
C PRO A 569 -38.33 -27.49 -5.51
N ARG A 570 -37.92 -28.22 -6.55
CA ARG A 570 -36.61 -28.86 -6.63
C ARG A 570 -35.49 -27.79 -6.69
N GLU A 571 -35.59 -26.86 -7.59
CA GLU A 571 -34.63 -25.76 -7.77
C GLU A 571 -34.58 -24.86 -6.53
N ARG A 572 -35.73 -24.58 -5.93
CA ARG A 572 -35.81 -23.85 -4.64
C ARG A 572 -35.00 -24.55 -3.58
N ARG A 573 -35.15 -25.85 -3.44
CA ARG A 573 -34.39 -26.62 -2.44
C ARG A 573 -32.88 -26.57 -2.70
N GLU A 574 -32.47 -26.66 -3.97
CA GLU A 574 -31.07 -26.56 -4.35
C GLU A 574 -30.47 -25.17 -4.00
N LEU A 575 -31.21 -24.08 -4.33
CA LEU A 575 -30.80 -22.71 -3.94
C LEU A 575 -30.74 -22.51 -2.44
N LEU A 576 -31.69 -23.03 -1.69
CA LEU A 576 -31.70 -22.90 -0.22
C LEU A 576 -30.61 -23.74 0.44
N ASN A 577 -30.31 -24.93 -0.08
CA ASN A 577 -29.16 -25.72 0.39
C ASN A 577 -27.87 -24.96 0.17
N MET A 578 -27.70 -24.31 -1.00
CA MET A 578 -26.54 -23.47 -1.26
C MET A 578 -26.44 -22.28 -0.28
N VAL A 579 -27.55 -21.74 0.19
CA VAL A 579 -27.56 -20.66 1.20
C VAL A 579 -27.04 -21.15 2.54
N VAL A 580 -27.46 -22.33 3.00
CA VAL A 580 -27.09 -22.85 4.34
C VAL A 580 -25.76 -23.59 4.36
N ASP A 581 -25.34 -24.15 3.25
CA ASP A 581 -24.14 -24.98 3.10
C ASP A 581 -23.17 -24.41 2.04
N TYR A 582 -22.99 -23.09 2.02
CA TYR A 582 -22.21 -22.41 0.98
C TYR A 582 -20.79 -22.96 0.84
N GLU A 583 -20.10 -23.17 1.94
CA GLU A 583 -18.72 -23.66 1.99
C GLU A 583 -18.60 -25.19 1.92
N ASN A 584 -19.73 -25.90 1.99
CA ASN A 584 -19.76 -27.36 2.04
C ASN A 584 -19.61 -27.97 0.63
N PRO A 585 -18.50 -28.64 0.32
CA PRO A 585 -18.31 -29.31 -0.98
C PRO A 585 -19.06 -30.66 -1.07
N GLY A 586 -19.65 -31.12 0.02
CA GLY A 586 -20.22 -32.47 0.15
C GLY A 586 -19.19 -33.50 0.61
N GLU A 587 -19.69 -34.73 0.89
CA GLU A 587 -18.85 -35.85 1.35
C GLU A 587 -17.80 -36.21 0.32
N GLY A 588 -16.54 -36.31 0.76
CA GLY A 588 -15.40 -36.61 -0.11
C GLY A 588 -14.99 -35.46 -1.05
N GLY A 589 -15.44 -34.23 -0.74
CA GLY A 589 -15.02 -33.01 -1.42
C GLY A 589 -14.16 -32.11 -0.53
N PHE A 590 -13.63 -31.05 -1.12
CA PHE A 590 -12.77 -30.07 -0.47
C PHE A 590 -13.24 -28.64 -0.78
N TYR A 591 -13.09 -27.74 0.18
CA TYR A 591 -13.34 -26.31 0.02
C TYR A 591 -12.10 -25.51 0.43
N ASP A 592 -11.69 -24.61 -0.43
CA ASP A 592 -10.55 -23.72 -0.19
C ASP A 592 -10.97 -22.27 -0.42
N ASN A 593 -10.88 -21.45 0.64
CA ASN A 593 -11.00 -20.00 0.52
C ASN A 593 -9.60 -19.40 0.38
N LEU A 594 -9.21 -19.06 -0.85
CA LEU A 594 -7.88 -18.56 -1.19
C LEU A 594 -7.68 -17.08 -0.83
N GLY A 595 -8.78 -16.39 -0.58
CA GLY A 595 -8.77 -14.98 -0.25
C GLY A 595 -8.73 -14.68 1.24
N THR A 596 -8.85 -15.67 2.13
CA THR A 596 -8.77 -15.48 3.57
C THR A 596 -7.34 -15.66 4.10
N TYR A 597 -7.18 -15.34 5.37
CA TYR A 597 -5.93 -15.48 6.09
C TYR A 597 -5.41 -16.92 6.15
N ASN A 598 -6.28 -17.87 6.38
CA ASN A 598 -5.86 -19.26 6.38
C ASN A 598 -5.47 -19.65 4.96
N PRO A 599 -4.20 -19.98 4.72
CA PRO A 599 -3.83 -20.52 3.44
C PRO A 599 -4.69 -21.78 3.23
N ALA A 600 -5.32 -21.85 2.09
CA ALA A 600 -6.00 -23.06 1.69
C ALA A 600 -4.98 -24.19 1.72
N PRO A 601 -5.20 -25.29 2.43
CA PRO A 601 -4.17 -26.31 2.66
C PRO A 601 -3.72 -27.01 1.39
N HIS A 602 -4.50 -26.88 0.33
CA HIS A 602 -4.23 -27.50 -0.96
C HIS A 602 -3.44 -26.59 -1.94
N VAL A 603 -3.20 -25.33 -1.59
CA VAL A 603 -2.41 -24.43 -2.45
C VAL A 603 -0.94 -24.80 -2.38
N VAL A 604 -0.36 -25.14 -3.52
CA VAL A 604 1.07 -25.44 -3.66
C VAL A 604 1.84 -24.36 -4.42
N ALA A 605 1.14 -23.51 -5.18
CA ALA A 605 1.72 -22.36 -5.84
C ALA A 605 0.69 -21.23 -5.99
N GLY A 606 1.13 -20.00 -5.84
CA GLY A 606 0.30 -18.81 -5.90
C GLY A 606 0.56 -17.87 -4.72
N TYR A 607 0.17 -16.61 -4.86
CA TYR A 607 0.34 -15.58 -3.85
C TYR A 607 -0.97 -14.86 -3.58
N PRO A 608 -1.26 -14.50 -2.33
CA PRO A 608 -2.43 -13.69 -2.03
C PRO A 608 -2.31 -12.34 -2.72
N TYR A 609 -3.27 -12.07 -3.58
CA TYR A 609 -3.39 -10.81 -4.26
C TYR A 609 -4.24 -9.87 -3.42
N ASP A 610 -3.57 -9.16 -2.55
CA ASP A 610 -4.20 -8.17 -1.72
C ASP A 610 -3.82 -6.77 -2.20
N HIS A 611 -4.62 -6.20 -3.05
CA HIS A 611 -4.48 -4.79 -3.34
C HIS A 611 -4.95 -3.91 -2.20
N GLY A 612 -5.55 -4.50 -1.17
CA GLY A 612 -5.98 -3.82 0.03
C GLY A 612 -6.67 -2.52 -0.26
N GLN A 613 -7.41 -2.48 -1.34
CA GLN A 613 -7.89 -1.25 -1.90
C GLN A 613 -9.39 -1.14 -1.70
N PRO A 614 -9.89 0.04 -1.54
CA PRO A 614 -11.31 0.32 -1.55
C PRO A 614 -12.01 -0.18 -2.81
N TYR A 615 -11.26 -0.58 -3.79
CA TYR A 615 -11.73 -1.14 -5.05
C TYR A 615 -12.39 -2.50 -4.91
N VAL A 616 -12.02 -3.26 -3.89
CA VAL A 616 -12.72 -4.50 -3.55
C VAL A 616 -14.08 -4.17 -2.94
N SER A 617 -14.20 -3.07 -2.21
CA SER A 617 -15.46 -2.65 -1.62
C SER A 617 -16.53 -2.32 -2.66
N GLU A 618 -16.16 -1.75 -3.80
CA GLU A 618 -17.11 -1.51 -4.89
C GLU A 618 -17.65 -2.81 -5.47
N MET A 619 -16.86 -3.86 -5.54
CA MET A 619 -17.31 -5.18 -5.98
C MET A 619 -18.20 -5.85 -4.94
N MET A 620 -17.91 -5.68 -3.66
CA MET A 620 -18.72 -6.24 -2.56
C MET A 620 -20.04 -5.51 -2.36
N SER A 621 -20.09 -4.20 -2.61
CA SER A 621 -21.33 -3.42 -2.51
C SER A 621 -22.44 -3.92 -3.45
N GLU A 622 -22.09 -4.75 -4.44
CA GLU A 622 -23.05 -5.42 -5.31
C GLU A 622 -23.51 -6.79 -4.81
N GLY A 623 -23.13 -7.15 -3.58
CA GLY A 623 -23.67 -8.27 -2.87
C GLY A 623 -23.21 -9.63 -3.37
N ASN A 624 -21.92 -9.88 -3.36
CA ASN A 624 -21.39 -11.23 -3.55
C ASN A 624 -20.81 -11.76 -2.24
N ARG A 625 -21.04 -13.03 -1.97
CA ARG A 625 -20.55 -13.70 -0.76
C ARG A 625 -19.11 -14.18 -0.90
N ALA A 626 -18.59 -14.28 -2.11
CA ALA A 626 -17.25 -14.77 -2.36
C ALA A 626 -16.18 -13.96 -1.61
N SER A 627 -15.05 -14.57 -1.38
CA SER A 627 -13.91 -13.92 -0.75
C SER A 627 -13.51 -12.65 -1.51
N GLN A 628 -13.25 -11.59 -0.78
CA GLN A 628 -12.88 -10.28 -1.31
C GLN A 628 -11.47 -10.22 -1.85
N ARG A 629 -10.69 -11.25 -1.60
CA ARG A 629 -9.30 -11.39 -2.00
C ARG A 629 -9.15 -12.54 -2.97
N SER A 630 -8.07 -12.51 -3.72
CA SER A 630 -7.76 -13.55 -4.68
C SER A 630 -6.35 -14.04 -4.47
N MET A 631 -6.12 -15.31 -4.76
CA MET A 631 -4.80 -15.83 -5.06
C MET A 631 -4.43 -15.40 -6.47
N HIS A 632 -3.19 -14.95 -6.63
CA HIS A 632 -2.70 -14.43 -7.89
C HIS A 632 -1.41 -15.13 -8.31
N PHE A 633 -1.25 -15.22 -9.62
CA PHE A 633 0.00 -15.64 -10.25
C PHE A 633 0.25 -14.80 -11.49
N THR A 634 1.45 -14.29 -11.66
CA THR A 634 1.79 -13.49 -12.83
C THR A 634 2.18 -14.37 -14.02
N GLN A 635 2.34 -13.74 -15.15
CA GLN A 635 2.64 -14.41 -16.41
C GLN A 635 4.03 -15.06 -16.50
N ASN A 636 4.93 -14.71 -15.59
CA ASN A 636 6.34 -15.16 -15.69
C ASN A 636 6.63 -16.41 -14.87
N GLU A 637 5.62 -16.98 -14.21
CA GLU A 637 5.82 -18.15 -13.38
C GLU A 637 5.44 -19.44 -14.11
N GLU A 638 6.19 -20.48 -13.81
CA GLU A 638 6.04 -21.75 -14.53
C GLU A 638 4.79 -22.54 -14.13
N GLN A 639 4.21 -22.26 -12.95
CA GLN A 639 3.20 -23.15 -12.38
C GLN A 639 1.78 -22.58 -12.33
N GLY A 640 1.60 -21.28 -12.51
CA GLY A 640 0.28 -20.66 -12.30
C GLY A 640 -0.22 -20.79 -10.84
N VAL A 641 -1.45 -20.41 -10.55
CA VAL A 641 -2.07 -20.79 -9.28
C VAL A 641 -2.35 -22.28 -9.31
N THR A 642 -1.76 -23.01 -8.38
CA THR A 642 -1.80 -24.47 -8.37
C THR A 642 -2.31 -24.99 -7.03
N LEU A 643 -3.30 -25.89 -7.08
CA LEU A 643 -3.82 -26.61 -5.93
C LEU A 643 -3.56 -28.10 -6.14
N HIS A 644 -3.27 -28.81 -5.05
CA HIS A 644 -3.06 -30.24 -5.05
C HIS A 644 -3.95 -30.92 -4.02
N TYR A 645 -4.76 -31.87 -4.47
CA TYR A 645 -5.69 -32.64 -3.66
C TYR A 645 -5.24 -34.10 -3.65
N THR A 646 -5.24 -34.72 -2.49
CA THR A 646 -4.90 -36.13 -2.27
C THR A 646 -6.07 -36.90 -1.68
N ASP A 647 -5.95 -38.21 -1.58
CA ASP A 647 -6.94 -39.10 -0.98
C ASP A 647 -8.33 -39.06 -1.66
N LEU A 648 -8.34 -38.79 -2.96
CA LEU A 648 -9.56 -38.84 -3.76
C LEU A 648 -9.97 -40.31 -4.00
N ASP A 649 -11.28 -40.53 -4.14
CA ASP A 649 -11.81 -41.84 -4.54
C ASP A 649 -11.59 -42.05 -6.07
N PRO A 650 -10.70 -42.99 -6.49
CA PRO A 650 -10.39 -43.17 -7.89
C PRO A 650 -11.56 -43.66 -8.76
N LYS A 651 -12.61 -44.14 -8.12
CA LYS A 651 -13.83 -44.63 -8.80
C LYS A 651 -14.92 -43.58 -8.91
N ALA A 652 -14.76 -42.46 -8.22
CA ALA A 652 -15.73 -41.41 -8.26
C ALA A 652 -15.51 -40.44 -9.41
N THR A 653 -16.54 -39.69 -9.76
CA THR A 653 -16.43 -38.55 -10.66
C THR A 653 -16.46 -37.27 -9.84
N TYR A 654 -15.70 -36.29 -10.29
CA TYR A 654 -15.58 -35.01 -9.59
C TYR A 654 -15.99 -33.84 -10.49
N GLN A 655 -16.40 -32.77 -9.81
CA GLN A 655 -16.64 -31.47 -10.39
C GLN A 655 -15.86 -30.42 -9.60
N ILE A 656 -15.27 -29.44 -10.28
CA ILE A 656 -14.66 -28.32 -9.63
C ILE A 656 -15.43 -27.03 -9.88
N ARG A 657 -15.57 -26.23 -8.87
CA ARG A 657 -16.26 -24.94 -8.90
C ARG A 657 -15.33 -23.86 -8.40
N PHE A 658 -15.41 -22.70 -9.03
CA PHE A 658 -14.59 -21.53 -8.69
C PHE A 658 -15.46 -20.29 -8.49
N THR A 659 -14.96 -19.36 -7.66
CA THR A 659 -15.29 -17.95 -7.74
C THR A 659 -14.05 -17.19 -8.18
N PHE A 660 -14.25 -16.23 -9.09
CA PHE A 660 -13.20 -15.35 -9.57
C PHE A 660 -13.58 -13.91 -9.27
N VAL A 661 -12.57 -13.11 -8.95
CA VAL A 661 -12.73 -11.67 -8.79
C VAL A 661 -11.58 -10.94 -9.46
N ARG A 662 -11.91 -9.93 -10.22
CA ARG A 662 -10.95 -9.06 -10.88
C ARG A 662 -11.00 -7.69 -10.24
N PRO A 663 -9.85 -7.12 -9.79
CA PRO A 663 -9.82 -5.80 -9.22
C PRO A 663 -10.26 -4.74 -10.23
N TRP A 664 -11.05 -3.75 -9.80
CA TRP A 664 -11.65 -2.76 -10.69
C TRP A 664 -10.64 -1.86 -11.41
N TYR A 665 -9.52 -1.56 -10.78
CA TYR A 665 -8.52 -0.71 -11.44
C TYR A 665 -7.97 -1.36 -12.72
N GLN A 666 -8.07 -2.67 -12.85
CA GLN A 666 -7.82 -3.35 -14.09
C GLN A 666 -8.79 -2.91 -15.19
N ASP A 667 -10.02 -2.54 -14.85
CA ASP A 667 -10.98 -2.04 -15.82
C ASP A 667 -10.78 -0.57 -16.16
N ARG A 668 -10.27 0.25 -15.24
CA ARG A 668 -9.86 1.62 -15.56
C ARG A 668 -8.83 1.65 -16.68
N TYR A 669 -7.99 0.62 -16.74
CA TYR A 669 -7.01 0.41 -17.80
C TYR A 669 -7.46 -0.61 -18.85
N ALA A 670 -8.63 -1.21 -18.70
CA ALA A 670 -9.17 -2.28 -19.53
C ALA A 670 -9.32 -1.93 -21.01
N PRO A 671 -9.67 -0.70 -21.42
CA PRO A 671 -9.67 -0.35 -22.84
C PRO A 671 -8.32 -0.53 -23.52
N ARG A 672 -7.25 -0.60 -22.71
CA ARG A 672 -5.87 -0.81 -23.12
C ARG A 672 -5.36 -2.23 -22.87
N MET A 673 -6.13 -3.03 -22.15
CA MET A 673 -5.84 -4.39 -21.75
C MET A 673 -6.95 -5.31 -22.22
N ASN A 674 -6.92 -5.65 -23.51
CA ASN A 674 -7.87 -6.61 -24.03
C ASN A 674 -7.73 -7.92 -23.28
N GLN A 675 -8.83 -8.55 -23.00
CA GLN A 675 -9.00 -9.89 -22.45
C GLN A 675 -8.20 -10.21 -21.18
N LYS A 676 -8.93 -10.46 -20.12
CA LYS A 676 -8.42 -10.98 -18.85
C LYS A 676 -8.99 -12.37 -18.71
N CYS A 677 -8.28 -13.33 -19.27
CA CYS A 677 -8.70 -14.71 -19.26
C CYS A 677 -7.58 -15.64 -18.76
N GLN A 678 -8.03 -16.76 -18.26
CA GLN A 678 -7.18 -17.83 -17.78
C GLN A 678 -7.67 -19.18 -18.30
N SER A 679 -6.76 -20.12 -18.41
CA SER A 679 -7.06 -21.51 -18.73
C SER A 679 -6.91 -22.37 -17.49
N ILE A 680 -7.71 -23.40 -17.38
CA ILE A 680 -7.78 -24.27 -16.21
C ILE A 680 -7.43 -25.68 -16.64
N TYR A 681 -6.52 -26.28 -15.93
CA TYR A 681 -6.04 -27.64 -16.16
C TYR A 681 -6.35 -28.52 -14.95
N ALA A 682 -6.73 -29.76 -15.20
CA ALA A 682 -6.73 -30.85 -14.24
C ALA A 682 -5.60 -31.80 -14.65
N ASP A 683 -4.54 -31.87 -13.85
CA ASP A 683 -3.24 -32.40 -14.24
C ASP A 683 -2.76 -31.76 -15.56
N ASP A 684 -2.47 -32.54 -16.58
CA ASP A 684 -2.10 -32.06 -17.90
C ASP A 684 -3.29 -31.84 -18.86
N GLN A 685 -4.54 -32.05 -18.39
CA GLN A 685 -5.71 -31.97 -19.22
C GLN A 685 -6.36 -30.58 -19.12
N LEU A 686 -6.48 -29.88 -20.24
CA LEU A 686 -7.21 -28.62 -20.34
C LEU A 686 -8.70 -28.86 -20.12
N ILE A 687 -9.27 -28.34 -19.03
CA ILE A 687 -10.71 -28.46 -18.73
C ILE A 687 -11.49 -27.18 -19.09
N ALA A 688 -10.84 -26.04 -19.12
CA ALA A 688 -11.45 -24.79 -19.57
C ALA A 688 -10.41 -23.87 -20.21
N LYS A 689 -10.72 -23.34 -21.39
CA LYS A 689 -9.83 -22.47 -22.16
C LYS A 689 -10.37 -21.05 -22.20
N ASN A 690 -9.48 -20.08 -21.98
CA ASN A 690 -9.78 -18.65 -22.11
C ASN A 690 -11.00 -18.21 -21.27
N VAL A 691 -11.09 -18.67 -20.05
CA VAL A 691 -12.15 -18.24 -19.11
C VAL A 691 -11.96 -16.78 -18.80
N GLU A 692 -12.92 -15.95 -19.17
CA GLU A 692 -12.87 -14.51 -18.88
C GLU A 692 -13.12 -14.28 -17.39
N LEU A 693 -12.23 -13.48 -16.77
CA LEU A 693 -12.38 -13.09 -15.38
C LEU A 693 -13.44 -11.98 -15.26
N PRO A 694 -14.50 -12.19 -14.47
CA PRO A 694 -15.55 -11.21 -14.32
C PRO A 694 -15.02 -9.98 -13.55
N PHE A 695 -15.47 -8.80 -13.97
CA PHE A 695 -15.20 -7.56 -13.24
C PHE A 695 -15.91 -7.53 -11.89
N LYS A 696 -17.10 -8.08 -11.87
CA LYS A 696 -17.92 -8.26 -10.67
C LYS A 696 -17.88 -9.72 -10.31
N MET A 697 -17.92 -10.02 -9.02
CA MET A 697 -18.11 -11.38 -8.59
C MET A 697 -19.38 -11.90 -9.22
N SER A 698 -19.21 -12.88 -10.09
CA SER A 698 -20.33 -13.58 -10.72
C SER A 698 -20.73 -14.80 -9.91
N ASP A 699 -21.78 -15.45 -10.37
CA ASP A 699 -22.11 -16.80 -9.98
C ASP A 699 -20.92 -17.75 -10.28
N PHE A 700 -21.00 -18.95 -9.82
CA PHE A 700 -19.94 -19.95 -9.90
C PHE A 700 -19.54 -20.35 -11.32
N PHE A 701 -18.28 -20.60 -11.51
CA PHE A 701 -17.74 -21.31 -12.68
C PHE A 701 -17.53 -22.77 -12.31
N THR A 702 -18.26 -23.68 -12.96
CA THR A 702 -18.24 -25.11 -12.61
C THR A 702 -17.84 -25.94 -13.81
N TYR A 703 -16.91 -26.87 -13.62
CA TYR A 703 -16.36 -27.74 -14.65
C TYR A 703 -16.27 -29.18 -14.16
N ASP A 704 -16.48 -30.13 -15.08
CA ASP A 704 -16.27 -31.56 -14.82
C ASP A 704 -14.78 -31.88 -14.82
N ILE A 705 -14.34 -32.68 -13.86
CA ILE A 705 -12.98 -33.20 -13.83
C ILE A 705 -12.95 -34.50 -14.64
N PRO A 706 -12.02 -34.63 -15.62
CA PRO A 706 -11.85 -35.88 -16.34
C PRO A 706 -11.49 -37.05 -15.40
N ALA A 707 -12.18 -38.18 -15.52
CA ALA A 707 -11.98 -39.33 -14.63
C ALA A 707 -10.51 -39.84 -14.62
N LYS A 708 -9.76 -39.62 -15.71
CA LYS A 708 -8.34 -39.95 -15.76
C LYS A 708 -7.49 -39.16 -14.79
N ALA A 709 -7.85 -37.88 -14.53
CA ALA A 709 -7.10 -36.98 -13.66
C ALA A 709 -7.23 -37.32 -12.16
N THR A 710 -8.22 -38.15 -11.79
CA THR A 710 -8.42 -38.59 -10.40
C THR A 710 -8.22 -40.08 -10.20
N SER A 711 -7.75 -40.80 -11.25
CA SER A 711 -7.70 -42.26 -11.27
C SER A 711 -6.64 -42.85 -10.33
N ASP A 712 -5.67 -42.10 -9.93
CA ASP A 712 -4.60 -42.47 -8.98
C ASP A 712 -4.87 -41.98 -7.54
N GLY A 713 -5.97 -41.24 -7.33
CA GLY A 713 -6.34 -40.68 -6.04
C GLY A 713 -5.77 -39.29 -5.78
N ASP A 714 -5.02 -38.75 -6.71
CA ASP A 714 -4.45 -37.40 -6.66
C ASP A 714 -5.05 -36.51 -7.76
N LEU A 715 -4.97 -35.19 -7.57
CA LEU A 715 -5.43 -34.22 -8.57
C LEU A 715 -4.67 -32.90 -8.39
N THR A 716 -4.05 -32.46 -9.45
CA THR A 716 -3.47 -31.11 -9.52
C THR A 716 -4.35 -30.20 -10.38
N ILE A 717 -4.84 -29.13 -9.78
CA ILE A 717 -5.56 -28.08 -10.50
C ILE A 717 -4.62 -26.90 -10.73
N ARG A 718 -4.44 -26.51 -11.98
CA ARG A 718 -3.58 -25.40 -12.36
C ARG A 718 -4.35 -24.36 -13.17
N LEU A 719 -4.30 -23.12 -12.71
CA LEU A 719 -4.84 -21.98 -13.42
C LEU A 719 -3.67 -21.23 -14.07
N GLU A 720 -3.71 -21.13 -15.39
CA GLU A 720 -2.68 -20.45 -16.16
C GLU A 720 -3.26 -19.25 -16.89
N LYS A 721 -2.45 -18.22 -17.03
CA LYS A 721 -2.78 -17.11 -17.88
C LYS A 721 -3.02 -17.60 -19.31
N ALA A 722 -4.16 -17.22 -19.88
CA ALA A 722 -4.43 -17.47 -21.29
C ALA A 722 -3.91 -16.30 -22.14
N GLY A 723 -3.47 -16.61 -23.37
CA GLY A 723 -2.99 -15.64 -24.36
C GLY A 723 -1.79 -16.17 -25.14
N ASP A 724 -1.36 -15.39 -26.12
CA ASP A 724 -0.32 -15.79 -27.09
C ASP A 724 1.11 -15.51 -26.63
N VAL A 725 1.29 -15.03 -25.40
CA VAL A 725 2.62 -14.70 -24.86
C VAL A 725 3.14 -15.85 -24.06
N ALA A 726 4.28 -16.37 -24.48
CA ALA A 726 4.98 -17.38 -23.74
C ALA A 726 5.47 -16.88 -22.38
N ARG A 727 5.59 -17.75 -21.39
CA ARG A 727 6.14 -17.43 -20.08
C ARG A 727 7.59 -16.95 -20.21
N GLY A 728 7.93 -15.93 -19.44
CA GLY A 728 9.29 -15.40 -19.40
C GLY A 728 9.68 -14.53 -20.59
N ASP A 729 8.82 -14.39 -21.59
CA ASP A 729 9.10 -13.52 -22.71
C ASP A 729 8.91 -12.05 -22.33
N ARG A 730 9.85 -11.23 -22.77
CA ARG A 730 9.63 -9.79 -22.81
C ARG A 730 8.57 -9.47 -23.85
N VAL A 731 7.46 -8.95 -23.40
CA VAL A 731 6.35 -8.62 -24.28
C VAL A 731 6.22 -7.12 -24.49
N SER A 732 5.88 -6.73 -25.70
CA SER A 732 5.45 -5.37 -25.97
C SER A 732 4.11 -5.10 -25.24
N VAL A 733 3.79 -3.82 -25.05
CA VAL A 733 2.48 -3.41 -24.52
C VAL A 733 1.33 -4.03 -25.31
N GLU A 734 1.47 -4.10 -26.63
CA GLU A 734 0.46 -4.68 -27.49
C GLU A 734 0.33 -6.20 -27.31
N GLN A 735 1.44 -6.92 -27.27
CA GLN A 735 1.45 -8.35 -26.99
C GLN A 735 0.85 -8.64 -25.62
N TRP A 736 1.20 -7.84 -24.63
CA TRP A 736 0.66 -7.99 -23.29
C TRP A 736 -0.85 -7.70 -23.23
N ARG A 737 -1.35 -6.65 -23.92
CA ARG A 737 -2.79 -6.37 -24.07
C ARG A 737 -3.53 -7.56 -24.65
N ASN A 738 -2.95 -8.20 -25.64
CA ASN A 738 -3.54 -9.34 -26.33
C ASN A 738 -3.39 -10.67 -25.57
N SER A 739 -2.62 -10.71 -24.51
CA SER A 739 -2.20 -11.93 -23.82
C SER A 739 -2.99 -12.28 -22.58
N GLY A 740 -4.19 -11.76 -22.39
CA GLY A 740 -5.03 -12.08 -21.22
C GLY A 740 -4.69 -11.32 -19.93
N GLY A 741 -3.70 -10.42 -19.90
CA GLY A 741 -3.52 -9.44 -18.82
C GLY A 741 -2.70 -9.91 -17.61
N TRP A 742 -3.18 -9.66 -16.41
CA TRP A 742 -2.47 -9.70 -15.14
C TRP A 742 -2.04 -11.07 -14.61
N GLY A 743 -2.23 -12.13 -15.33
CA GLY A 743 -2.01 -13.48 -14.84
C GLY A 743 -3.31 -14.15 -14.41
N THR A 744 -3.23 -15.01 -13.43
CA THR A 744 -4.36 -15.79 -12.93
C THR A 744 -4.87 -15.27 -11.60
N LEU A 745 -6.18 -15.32 -11.41
CA LEU A 745 -6.86 -14.91 -10.19
C LEU A 745 -7.92 -15.93 -9.80
N VAL A 746 -7.94 -16.34 -8.55
CA VAL A 746 -8.96 -17.25 -8.00
C VAL A 746 -9.25 -16.89 -6.55
N SER A 747 -10.51 -16.88 -6.17
CA SER A 747 -10.94 -16.48 -4.84
C SER A 747 -11.31 -17.68 -3.97
N GLU A 748 -12.15 -18.56 -4.48
CA GLU A 748 -12.60 -19.76 -3.76
C GLU A 748 -12.67 -20.96 -4.69
N VAL A 749 -12.47 -22.15 -4.15
CA VAL A 749 -12.52 -23.41 -4.90
C VAL A 749 -13.32 -24.46 -4.11
N TRP A 750 -14.22 -25.15 -4.79
CA TRP A 750 -14.89 -26.36 -4.32
C TRP A 750 -14.55 -27.52 -5.24
N LEU A 751 -13.88 -28.54 -4.73
CA LEU A 751 -13.80 -29.82 -5.40
C LEU A 751 -14.92 -30.72 -4.84
N MET A 752 -15.86 -31.12 -5.69
CA MET A 752 -17.06 -31.81 -5.29
C MET A 752 -17.12 -33.20 -5.90
N LYS A 753 -17.33 -34.22 -5.07
CA LYS A 753 -17.59 -35.59 -5.52
C LYS A 753 -19.02 -35.65 -6.06
N LYS A 754 -19.18 -36.09 -7.31
CA LYS A 754 -20.52 -36.32 -7.88
C LYS A 754 -21.16 -37.56 -7.26
N LYS A 755 -22.45 -37.47 -6.97
CA LYS A 755 -23.25 -38.58 -6.46
C LYS A 755 -23.57 -39.57 -7.59
#